data_9b9ed050203788c8f57d63af6b1f1c79
#
_entry.id   9b9ed050203788c8f57d63af6b1f1c79
#
_cell.length_a   1.000
_cell.length_b   1.000
_cell.length_c   1.000
_cell.angle_alpha   90.00
_cell.angle_beta   90.00
_cell.angle_gamma   90.00
#
_symmetry.space_group_name_H-M   'P 1'
#
loop_
_entity.id
_entity.type
_entity.pdbx_description
1 polymer ?
#
loop_
_entity_poly.entity_id
_entity_poly.type
_entity_poly.pdbx_seq_one_letter_code
_entity_poly.pdbx_strand_id
1 'polypeptide(L)'
;MNFNQYTRKSLEAVQGAQILAQENHHQQMEQIHLLLALLQQEGGLAPQILRKLGVTVESLEAAAQAELDKLPRVSGGREADKFYISQGVDDVFQLAEHLAASMKDEYVSVEHLLLALVEAAQGPVKELMGTYRITKEDCLQALQAIRGNQRVTSDSPEDTYEALEKYGTDLVRRAKEQKMDPVIGRDEEIRNVIRILSRKTKNNPVLIGEPGVGKTAIAEGLAQRIVRGDVPKNLQDKTIFSLDMGALIAGAKYRGEFEERLKAVLAEVKKSEGKILLFIDELHTIVGAGKTEGSMDAGNLLKPMLARGELHCIGATTLDEYRKYIEKDPALERRFQPVLVSEPTVEDTIAILRGLKERYEVYHGVKITDAAIIAAATLSHRYISDRFLPDKAIDLVDEGCALIRTEMDSMPTELDMVSRKIIQMEIEEAALKKEEDPRSKARLAELQKELAEEREQFNSKKAQWENEKNAIGRVQQLREKIEELNRQIEAAEQSYDLEKAAELKYGRLPEAKRLLEAEEQVAQNARESSMLRDKVTEEEIARIVERWTGIPVAKLVQGEREKLLHLDETLHRRVVGQEEAVQAVTEAIQRSRAGIQDPNRPIGSFLFLGPTGVGKTELAKSLAEALFDDENNLVRIDMSEYMEKFAVSRLIGAPPGYVGYEEGGQLTEAVRRKPYSVVLFDEVEKAHPDVFNVLLQVLDDGRITDSQGRTVDFKNTILILTSNLGSQYLLEGIGPDGAISETARSQVLQLLHQSFRPEFKEIDLDLAQHIVHGVVHNETKAVTI
;
A
#
# COMPACT_ATOMS: atom_id res chain seq x y z
N MET A 1 -51.48 12.60 -5.66
CA MET A 1 -50.24 11.85 -5.50
C MET A 1 -49.58 12.21 -4.17
N ASN A 2 -49.27 11.22 -3.36
CA ASN A 2 -48.57 11.43 -2.08
C ASN A 2 -47.13 10.95 -2.22
N PHE A 3 -46.23 11.82 -2.70
CA PHE A 3 -44.80 11.50 -2.88
C PHE A 3 -44.04 11.10 -1.59
N ASN A 4 -44.65 11.31 -0.42
CA ASN A 4 -44.09 10.85 0.85
C ASN A 4 -44.08 9.32 1.00
N GLN A 5 -44.80 8.61 0.13
CA GLN A 5 -44.85 7.14 0.11
C GLN A 5 -44.00 6.54 -1.02
N TYR A 6 -43.12 7.32 -1.64
CA TYR A 6 -42.18 6.85 -2.66
C TYR A 6 -40.80 6.65 -2.07
N THR A 7 -40.08 5.61 -2.53
CA THR A 7 -38.70 5.43 -2.17
C THR A 7 -37.82 6.52 -2.77
N ARG A 8 -36.64 6.74 -2.20
CA ARG A 8 -35.68 7.75 -2.71
C ARG A 8 -35.37 7.51 -4.18
N LYS A 9 -35.12 6.28 -4.58
CA LYS A 9 -34.84 5.88 -5.96
C LYS A 9 -36.03 6.12 -6.90
N SER A 10 -37.23 5.88 -6.43
CA SER A 10 -38.42 6.18 -7.21
C SER A 10 -38.60 7.68 -7.43
N LEU A 11 -38.33 8.49 -6.40
CA LEU A 11 -38.34 9.95 -6.52
C LEU A 11 -37.26 10.48 -7.46
N GLU A 12 -36.05 9.92 -7.38
CA GLU A 12 -34.96 10.21 -8.31
C GLU A 12 -35.35 9.90 -9.76
N ALA A 13 -35.99 8.76 -10.03
CA ALA A 13 -36.47 8.41 -11.36
C ALA A 13 -37.55 9.39 -11.88
N VAL A 14 -38.48 9.77 -11.04
CA VAL A 14 -39.51 10.75 -11.40
C VAL A 14 -38.91 12.13 -11.67
N GLN A 15 -37.97 12.58 -10.83
CA GLN A 15 -37.25 13.83 -11.03
C GLN A 15 -36.39 13.78 -12.30
N GLY A 16 -35.66 12.65 -12.53
CA GLY A 16 -34.90 12.43 -13.75
C GLY A 16 -35.77 12.51 -15.01
N ALA A 17 -36.95 11.90 -14.99
CA ALA A 17 -37.92 11.99 -16.09
C ALA A 17 -38.39 13.45 -16.34
N GLN A 18 -38.59 14.23 -15.28
CA GLN A 18 -38.93 15.64 -15.37
C GLN A 18 -37.78 16.46 -15.98
N ILE A 19 -36.54 16.22 -15.54
CA ILE A 19 -35.34 16.89 -16.08
C ILE A 19 -35.17 16.56 -17.56
N LEU A 20 -35.28 15.28 -17.95
CA LEU A 20 -35.19 14.85 -19.34
C LEU A 20 -36.24 15.53 -20.23
N ALA A 21 -37.46 15.71 -19.74
CA ALA A 21 -38.49 16.40 -20.48
C ALA A 21 -38.18 17.91 -20.64
N GLN A 22 -37.66 18.56 -19.60
CA GLN A 22 -37.29 19.98 -19.63
C GLN A 22 -36.07 20.22 -20.54
N GLU A 23 -35.02 19.41 -20.47
CA GLU A 23 -33.83 19.53 -21.31
C GLU A 23 -34.14 19.36 -22.80
N ASN A 24 -35.10 18.49 -23.13
CA ASN A 24 -35.55 18.28 -24.51
C ASN A 24 -36.65 19.28 -24.95
N HIS A 25 -36.96 20.26 -24.11
CA HIS A 25 -38.01 21.26 -24.40
C HIS A 25 -39.41 20.66 -24.65
N HIS A 26 -39.75 19.59 -23.94
CA HIS A 26 -41.08 19.00 -23.98
C HIS A 26 -41.97 19.63 -22.90
N GLN A 27 -43.18 20.04 -23.24
CA GLN A 27 -44.15 20.62 -22.29
C GLN A 27 -44.81 19.59 -21.39
N GLN A 28 -44.68 18.31 -21.72
CA GLN A 28 -45.41 17.23 -21.06
C GLN A 28 -44.45 16.07 -20.81
N MET A 29 -44.50 15.53 -19.58
CA MET A 29 -43.78 14.30 -19.24
C MET A 29 -44.57 13.11 -19.79
N GLU A 30 -43.99 12.40 -20.74
CA GLU A 30 -44.52 11.20 -21.35
C GLU A 30 -43.93 9.94 -20.72
N GLN A 31 -44.54 8.77 -20.94
CA GLN A 31 -44.02 7.47 -20.43
C GLN A 31 -42.59 7.17 -20.88
N ILE A 32 -42.16 7.68 -22.03
CA ILE A 32 -40.81 7.47 -22.56
C ILE A 32 -39.73 8.16 -21.70
N HIS A 33 -40.04 9.34 -21.12
CA HIS A 33 -39.14 10.03 -20.19
C HIS A 33 -38.95 9.21 -18.92
N LEU A 34 -40.03 8.63 -18.38
CA LEU A 34 -39.97 7.79 -17.20
C LEU A 34 -39.18 6.50 -17.47
N LEU A 35 -39.40 5.88 -18.65
CA LEU A 35 -38.62 4.70 -19.05
C LEU A 35 -37.13 5.01 -19.11
N LEU A 36 -36.72 6.07 -19.78
CA LEU A 36 -35.32 6.48 -19.87
C LEU A 36 -34.72 6.79 -18.49
N ALA A 37 -35.43 7.53 -17.66
CA ALA A 37 -34.98 7.83 -16.31
C ALA A 37 -34.78 6.55 -15.47
N LEU A 38 -35.63 5.54 -15.61
CA LEU A 38 -35.47 4.24 -14.95
C LEU A 38 -34.29 3.43 -15.51
N LEU A 39 -34.01 3.53 -16.82
CA LEU A 39 -32.89 2.83 -17.46
C LEU A 39 -31.55 3.46 -17.15
N GLN A 40 -31.48 4.80 -17.03
CA GLN A 40 -30.24 5.57 -16.79
C GLN A 40 -29.84 5.67 -15.32
N GLN A 41 -30.68 5.16 -14.42
CA GLN A 41 -30.41 5.23 -12.98
C GLN A 41 -29.21 4.38 -12.61
N GLU A 42 -28.14 4.98 -12.09
CA GLU A 42 -26.95 4.28 -11.63
C GLU A 42 -27.26 3.26 -10.52
N GLY A 43 -26.90 1.99 -10.76
CA GLY A 43 -27.21 0.90 -9.85
C GLY A 43 -28.72 0.67 -9.67
N GLY A 44 -29.56 1.14 -10.62
CA GLY A 44 -31.02 1.03 -10.58
C GLY A 44 -31.51 -0.42 -10.68
N LEU A 45 -32.63 -0.71 -10.01
CA LEU A 45 -33.25 -2.04 -10.02
C LEU A 45 -33.88 -2.37 -11.39
N ALA A 46 -34.38 -1.36 -12.12
CA ALA A 46 -34.96 -1.58 -13.44
C ALA A 46 -33.98 -2.17 -14.46
N PRO A 47 -32.74 -1.65 -14.64
CA PRO A 47 -31.72 -2.29 -15.46
C PRO A 47 -31.37 -3.72 -15.03
N GLN A 48 -31.35 -4.01 -13.74
CA GLN A 48 -31.04 -5.34 -13.21
C GLN A 48 -32.13 -6.36 -13.58
N ILE A 49 -33.42 -5.99 -13.41
CA ILE A 49 -34.56 -6.82 -13.81
C ILE A 49 -34.47 -7.13 -15.31
N LEU A 50 -34.24 -6.11 -16.15
CA LEU A 50 -34.16 -6.28 -17.60
C LEU A 50 -32.98 -7.15 -18.05
N ARG A 51 -31.81 -7.01 -17.44
CA ARG A 51 -30.66 -7.90 -17.70
C ARG A 51 -30.94 -9.36 -17.34
N LYS A 52 -31.68 -9.61 -16.24
CA LYS A 52 -32.12 -10.98 -15.88
C LYS A 52 -33.09 -11.57 -16.90
N LEU A 53 -33.83 -10.75 -17.60
CA LEU A 53 -34.68 -11.17 -18.71
C LEU A 53 -33.89 -11.41 -20.02
N GLY A 54 -32.59 -11.15 -20.03
CA GLY A 54 -31.74 -11.26 -21.21
C GLY A 54 -31.86 -10.07 -22.17
N VAL A 55 -32.43 -8.95 -21.71
CA VAL A 55 -32.54 -7.72 -22.49
C VAL A 55 -31.24 -6.92 -22.38
N THR A 56 -30.68 -6.54 -23.51
CA THR A 56 -29.52 -5.62 -23.56
C THR A 56 -30.03 -4.22 -23.27
N VAL A 57 -29.75 -3.71 -22.05
CA VAL A 57 -30.26 -2.43 -21.53
C VAL A 57 -29.80 -1.28 -22.41
N GLU A 58 -28.56 -1.30 -22.87
CA GLU A 58 -27.97 -0.27 -23.72
C GLU A 58 -28.68 -0.17 -25.09
N SER A 59 -29.16 -1.31 -25.62
CA SER A 59 -29.94 -1.35 -26.85
C SER A 59 -31.36 -0.80 -26.65
N LEU A 60 -31.98 -1.13 -25.54
CA LEU A 60 -33.31 -0.60 -25.18
C LEU A 60 -33.24 0.91 -24.90
N GLU A 61 -32.21 1.37 -24.20
CA GLU A 61 -31.97 2.78 -23.92
C GLU A 61 -31.79 3.59 -25.22
N ALA A 62 -30.94 3.11 -26.14
CA ALA A 62 -30.75 3.74 -27.45
C ALA A 62 -32.02 3.80 -28.26
N ALA A 63 -32.82 2.72 -28.24
CA ALA A 63 -34.13 2.70 -28.91
C ALA A 63 -35.13 3.68 -28.26
N ALA A 64 -35.16 3.75 -26.94
CA ALA A 64 -36.02 4.71 -26.21
C ALA A 64 -35.58 6.16 -26.47
N GLN A 65 -34.27 6.43 -26.53
CA GLN A 65 -33.75 7.74 -26.89
C GLN A 65 -34.15 8.17 -28.31
N ALA A 66 -34.10 7.23 -29.26
CA ALA A 66 -34.53 7.49 -30.63
C ALA A 66 -36.04 7.82 -30.73
N GLU A 67 -36.87 7.23 -29.87
CA GLU A 67 -38.31 7.59 -29.80
C GLU A 67 -38.52 8.93 -29.08
N LEU A 68 -37.74 9.26 -28.07
CA LEU A 68 -37.77 10.57 -27.41
C LEU A 68 -37.47 11.70 -28.40
N ASP A 69 -36.47 11.51 -29.25
CA ASP A 69 -36.04 12.53 -30.23
C ASP A 69 -37.10 12.84 -31.29
N LYS A 70 -38.10 11.97 -31.47
CA LYS A 70 -39.24 12.17 -32.39
C LYS A 70 -40.34 13.04 -31.78
N LEU A 71 -40.32 13.24 -30.46
CA LEU A 71 -41.37 14.04 -29.81
C LEU A 71 -41.25 15.54 -30.19
N PRO A 72 -42.39 16.25 -30.30
CA PRO A 72 -42.39 17.65 -30.69
C PRO A 72 -41.76 18.53 -29.61
N ARG A 73 -40.76 19.31 -30.00
CA ARG A 73 -40.07 20.29 -29.14
C ARG A 73 -40.74 21.67 -29.24
N VAL A 74 -40.97 22.29 -28.10
CA VAL A 74 -41.60 23.65 -28.06
C VAL A 74 -40.49 24.67 -27.76
N SER A 75 -40.23 25.54 -28.73
CA SER A 75 -39.25 26.62 -28.62
C SER A 75 -39.98 27.99 -28.71
N GLY A 76 -39.98 28.72 -27.58
CA GLY A 76 -40.30 30.15 -27.50
C GLY A 76 -41.72 30.48 -27.15
N GLY A 77 -41.94 31.24 -26.05
CA GLY A 77 -43.18 31.88 -25.63
C GLY A 77 -43.36 31.87 -24.10
N ARG A 78 -44.19 32.78 -23.54
CA ARG A 78 -44.54 32.86 -22.11
C ARG A 78 -45.18 31.58 -21.52
N GLU A 79 -45.50 30.58 -22.33
CA GLU A 79 -46.11 29.30 -21.94
C GLU A 79 -45.05 28.17 -21.78
N ALA A 80 -43.78 28.42 -22.09
CA ALA A 80 -42.69 27.44 -21.94
C ALA A 80 -42.43 27.01 -20.47
N ASP A 81 -42.91 27.79 -19.51
CA ASP A 81 -42.71 27.50 -18.07
C ASP A 81 -43.81 26.60 -17.47
N LYS A 82 -44.80 26.19 -18.22
CA LYS A 82 -45.85 25.30 -17.75
C LYS A 82 -45.52 23.87 -18.11
N PHE A 83 -45.15 23.08 -17.11
CA PHE A 83 -44.87 21.67 -17.24
C PHE A 83 -46.07 20.82 -16.78
N TYR A 84 -46.48 19.86 -17.61
CA TYR A 84 -47.59 18.97 -17.32
C TYR A 84 -47.17 17.51 -17.29
N ILE A 85 -47.91 16.69 -16.53
CA ILE A 85 -47.77 15.23 -16.55
C ILE A 85 -48.84 14.70 -17.52
N SER A 86 -48.45 13.80 -18.45
CA SER A 86 -49.40 13.19 -19.37
C SER A 86 -50.36 12.25 -18.63
N GLN A 87 -51.55 12.06 -19.18
CA GLN A 87 -52.51 11.11 -18.63
C GLN A 87 -51.89 9.70 -18.53
N GLY A 88 -51.11 9.30 -19.53
CA GLY A 88 -50.45 7.99 -19.52
C GLY A 88 -49.42 7.81 -18.39
N VAL A 89 -48.75 8.87 -17.94
CA VAL A 89 -47.85 8.83 -16.79
C VAL A 89 -48.63 8.85 -15.46
N ASP A 90 -49.74 9.62 -15.41
CA ASP A 90 -50.61 9.62 -14.23
C ASP A 90 -51.20 8.22 -13.99
N ASP A 91 -51.64 7.54 -15.06
CA ASP A 91 -52.12 6.16 -15.01
C ASP A 91 -51.04 5.20 -14.48
N VAL A 92 -49.78 5.38 -14.89
CA VAL A 92 -48.62 4.59 -14.35
C VAL A 92 -48.44 4.82 -12.87
N PHE A 93 -48.50 6.06 -12.38
CA PHE A 93 -48.34 6.33 -10.95
C PHE A 93 -49.48 5.74 -10.12
N GLN A 94 -50.76 5.89 -10.57
CA GLN A 94 -51.88 5.28 -9.88
C GLN A 94 -51.80 3.76 -9.83
N LEU A 95 -51.36 3.15 -10.93
CA LEU A 95 -51.16 1.70 -10.98
C LEU A 95 -50.00 1.25 -10.10
N ALA A 96 -48.90 2.01 -10.03
CA ALA A 96 -47.76 1.72 -9.14
C ALA A 96 -48.16 1.76 -7.65
N GLU A 97 -48.99 2.74 -7.24
CA GLU A 97 -49.57 2.83 -5.89
C GLU A 97 -50.47 1.61 -5.59
N HIS A 98 -51.28 1.19 -6.57
CA HIS A 98 -52.12 0.01 -6.43
C HIS A 98 -51.31 -1.30 -6.35
N LEU A 99 -50.24 -1.43 -7.15
CA LEU A 99 -49.34 -2.58 -7.12
C LEU A 99 -48.62 -2.68 -5.77
N ALA A 100 -48.10 -1.57 -5.25
CA ALA A 100 -47.49 -1.53 -3.91
C ALA A 100 -48.46 -1.99 -2.82
N ALA A 101 -49.70 -1.50 -2.84
CA ALA A 101 -50.72 -1.92 -1.89
C ALA A 101 -51.07 -3.42 -2.04
N SER A 102 -51.13 -3.96 -3.25
CA SER A 102 -51.41 -5.37 -3.52
C SER A 102 -50.29 -6.29 -3.03
N MET A 103 -49.02 -5.84 -3.11
CA MET A 103 -47.84 -6.53 -2.63
C MET A 103 -47.64 -6.34 -1.12
N LYS A 104 -48.47 -5.54 -0.46
CA LYS A 104 -48.41 -5.16 0.95
C LYS A 104 -47.09 -4.45 1.31
N ASP A 105 -46.62 -3.62 0.40
CA ASP A 105 -45.48 -2.76 0.57
C ASP A 105 -45.94 -1.38 1.10
N GLU A 106 -45.10 -0.76 1.94
CA GLU A 106 -45.42 0.54 2.57
C GLU A 106 -45.02 1.71 1.69
N TYR A 107 -44.09 1.48 0.75
CA TYR A 107 -43.58 2.48 -0.18
C TYR A 107 -43.70 2.03 -1.63
N VAL A 108 -43.86 2.98 -2.53
CA VAL A 108 -43.79 2.78 -3.99
C VAL A 108 -42.33 2.83 -4.40
N SER A 109 -41.78 1.72 -4.82
CA SER A 109 -40.37 1.56 -5.25
C SER A 109 -40.24 1.51 -6.77
N VAL A 110 -39.01 1.49 -7.26
CA VAL A 110 -38.65 1.47 -8.69
C VAL A 110 -39.29 0.30 -9.42
N GLU A 111 -39.40 -0.88 -8.80
CA GLU A 111 -40.03 -2.06 -9.39
C GLU A 111 -41.55 -1.84 -9.61
N HIS A 112 -42.23 -1.13 -8.71
CA HIS A 112 -43.65 -0.81 -8.89
C HIS A 112 -43.85 0.14 -10.08
N LEU A 113 -42.96 1.12 -10.24
CA LEU A 113 -42.95 2.02 -11.40
C LEU A 113 -42.70 1.28 -12.70
N LEU A 114 -41.71 0.36 -12.72
CA LEU A 114 -41.39 -0.44 -13.90
C LEU A 114 -42.55 -1.37 -14.27
N LEU A 115 -43.12 -2.11 -13.30
CA LEU A 115 -44.25 -3.01 -13.54
C LEU A 115 -45.50 -2.25 -14.02
N ALA A 116 -45.79 -1.10 -13.42
CA ALA A 116 -46.89 -0.25 -13.83
C ALA A 116 -46.66 0.31 -15.23
N LEU A 117 -45.42 0.69 -15.56
CA LEU A 117 -45.07 1.18 -16.89
C LEU A 117 -45.22 0.09 -17.96
N VAL A 118 -44.82 -1.16 -17.68
CA VAL A 118 -45.01 -2.29 -18.61
C VAL A 118 -46.48 -2.61 -18.80
N GLU A 119 -47.31 -2.59 -17.73
CA GLU A 119 -48.73 -2.92 -17.77
C GLU A 119 -49.55 -1.83 -18.46
N ALA A 120 -49.27 -0.55 -18.15
CA ALA A 120 -50.00 0.60 -18.70
C ALA A 120 -49.28 1.21 -19.93
N ALA A 121 -48.38 0.49 -20.59
CA ALA A 121 -47.61 0.98 -21.72
C ALA A 121 -48.49 1.47 -22.87
N GLN A 122 -48.20 2.70 -23.33
CA GLN A 122 -48.93 3.36 -24.45
C GLN A 122 -47.92 3.86 -25.50
N GLY A 123 -48.39 4.06 -26.74
CA GLY A 123 -47.57 4.63 -27.80
C GLY A 123 -46.21 3.97 -28.01
N PRO A 124 -45.13 4.76 -28.13
CA PRO A 124 -43.76 4.24 -28.37
C PRO A 124 -43.28 3.25 -27.31
N VAL A 125 -43.66 3.46 -26.05
CA VAL A 125 -43.23 2.55 -24.94
C VAL A 125 -43.85 1.16 -25.16
N LYS A 126 -45.09 1.07 -25.58
CA LYS A 126 -45.78 -0.21 -25.87
C LYS A 126 -45.10 -0.96 -27.02
N GLU A 127 -44.66 -0.25 -28.06
CA GLU A 127 -43.95 -0.82 -29.19
C GLU A 127 -42.57 -1.35 -28.76
N LEU A 128 -41.83 -0.61 -27.92
CA LEU A 128 -40.57 -1.04 -27.35
C LEU A 128 -40.73 -2.28 -26.49
N MET A 129 -41.70 -2.30 -25.56
CA MET A 129 -41.96 -3.48 -24.72
C MET A 129 -42.30 -4.71 -25.55
N GLY A 130 -43.06 -4.54 -26.65
CA GLY A 130 -43.35 -5.63 -27.59
C GLY A 130 -42.13 -6.10 -28.36
N THR A 131 -41.29 -5.18 -28.84
CA THR A 131 -40.06 -5.51 -29.60
C THR A 131 -39.04 -6.30 -28.76
N TYR A 132 -38.85 -5.88 -27.51
CA TYR A 132 -37.92 -6.55 -26.59
C TYR A 132 -38.58 -7.69 -25.79
N ARG A 133 -39.87 -7.99 -26.07
CA ARG A 133 -40.67 -9.06 -25.42
C ARG A 133 -40.70 -8.95 -23.88
N ILE A 134 -40.82 -7.73 -23.38
CA ILE A 134 -40.88 -7.48 -21.94
C ILE A 134 -42.34 -7.60 -21.51
N THR A 135 -42.65 -8.59 -20.66
CA THR A 135 -43.97 -8.79 -20.09
C THR A 135 -43.98 -8.56 -18.58
N LYS A 136 -45.15 -8.26 -18.04
CA LYS A 136 -45.31 -8.09 -16.57
C LYS A 136 -44.98 -9.38 -15.81
N GLU A 137 -45.37 -10.54 -16.33
CA GLU A 137 -45.15 -11.82 -15.74
C GLU A 137 -43.66 -12.15 -15.65
N ASP A 138 -42.94 -11.89 -16.73
CA ASP A 138 -41.49 -12.10 -16.74
C ASP A 138 -40.76 -11.16 -15.77
N CYS A 139 -41.15 -9.87 -15.75
CA CYS A 139 -40.64 -8.89 -14.79
C CYS A 139 -40.94 -9.31 -13.34
N LEU A 140 -42.09 -9.86 -13.03
CA LEU A 140 -42.42 -10.38 -11.70
C LEU A 140 -41.57 -11.58 -11.33
N GLN A 141 -41.30 -12.51 -12.26
CA GLN A 141 -40.40 -13.64 -12.02
C GLN A 141 -38.96 -13.17 -11.75
N ALA A 142 -38.43 -12.23 -12.55
CA ALA A 142 -37.13 -11.64 -12.34
C ALA A 142 -37.05 -10.90 -11.01
N LEU A 143 -38.07 -10.14 -10.65
CA LEU A 143 -38.18 -9.44 -9.38
C LEU A 143 -38.21 -10.41 -8.19
N GLN A 144 -38.93 -11.52 -8.30
CA GLN A 144 -38.96 -12.56 -7.27
C GLN A 144 -37.58 -13.20 -7.06
N ALA A 145 -36.79 -13.33 -8.13
CA ALA A 145 -35.43 -13.85 -8.05
C ALA A 145 -34.46 -12.85 -7.38
N ILE A 146 -34.70 -11.53 -7.53
CA ILE A 146 -33.88 -10.47 -6.94
C ILE A 146 -34.30 -10.18 -5.49
N ARG A 147 -35.60 -9.88 -5.30
CA ARG A 147 -36.16 -9.41 -4.03
C ARG A 147 -36.51 -10.58 -3.09
N GLY A 148 -36.83 -11.76 -3.63
CA GLY A 148 -37.39 -12.86 -2.87
C GLY A 148 -38.76 -12.50 -2.28
N ASN A 149 -38.96 -12.79 -0.97
CA ASN A 149 -40.19 -12.46 -0.22
C ASN A 149 -40.03 -11.21 0.66
N GLN A 150 -39.05 -10.36 0.41
CA GLN A 150 -38.87 -9.13 1.19
C GLN A 150 -39.94 -8.11 0.84
N ARG A 151 -40.39 -7.33 1.84
CA ARG A 151 -41.35 -6.23 1.66
C ARG A 151 -40.61 -4.90 1.69
N VAL A 152 -41.13 -3.94 0.96
CA VAL A 152 -40.63 -2.57 0.98
C VAL A 152 -41.21 -1.86 2.20
N THR A 153 -40.41 -1.83 3.27
CA THR A 153 -40.79 -1.20 4.55
C THR A 153 -39.94 0.02 4.90
N SER A 154 -38.97 0.35 4.06
CA SER A 154 -38.11 1.52 4.21
C SER A 154 -38.11 2.39 2.96
N ASP A 155 -37.58 3.59 3.06
CA ASP A 155 -37.45 4.54 1.95
C ASP A 155 -36.28 4.22 1.00
N SER A 156 -35.47 3.20 1.31
CA SER A 156 -34.28 2.77 0.52
C SER A 156 -34.18 1.23 0.46
N PRO A 157 -35.21 0.50 -0.01
CA PRO A 157 -35.22 -0.95 -0.02
C PRO A 157 -34.22 -1.57 -0.98
N GLU A 158 -33.87 -0.85 -2.04
CA GLU A 158 -32.94 -1.30 -3.06
C GLU A 158 -31.51 -1.51 -2.50
N ASP A 159 -31.17 -0.87 -1.39
CA ASP A 159 -29.90 -1.08 -0.69
C ASP A 159 -29.79 -2.45 -0.03
N THR A 160 -30.90 -3.14 0.15
CA THR A 160 -30.96 -4.46 0.80
C THR A 160 -31.04 -5.63 -0.18
N TYR A 161 -31.25 -5.36 -1.49
CA TYR A 161 -31.35 -6.39 -2.52
C TYR A 161 -29.96 -6.81 -3.00
N GLU A 162 -29.75 -8.14 -3.13
CA GLU A 162 -28.44 -8.71 -3.52
C GLU A 162 -27.27 -8.12 -2.70
N ALA A 163 -27.51 -7.95 -1.39
CA ALA A 163 -26.61 -7.25 -0.49
C ALA A 163 -25.20 -7.86 -0.45
N LEU A 164 -25.10 -9.18 -0.59
CA LEU A 164 -23.78 -9.85 -0.65
C LEU A 164 -22.99 -9.47 -1.91
N GLU A 165 -23.61 -9.41 -3.08
CA GLU A 165 -22.92 -9.02 -4.30
C GLU A 165 -22.57 -7.53 -4.33
N LYS A 166 -23.38 -6.70 -3.66
CA LYS A 166 -23.19 -5.26 -3.60
C LYS A 166 -22.14 -4.83 -2.58
N TYR A 167 -22.10 -5.49 -1.42
CA TYR A 167 -21.20 -5.12 -0.31
C TYR A 167 -20.13 -6.17 -0.01
N GLY A 168 -19.93 -7.13 -0.90
CA GLY A 168 -18.92 -8.16 -0.74
C GLY A 168 -18.37 -8.67 -2.06
N THR A 169 -17.23 -9.32 -1.96
CA THR A 169 -16.56 -9.94 -3.10
C THR A 169 -16.49 -11.45 -2.88
N ASP A 170 -16.98 -12.24 -3.82
CA ASP A 170 -16.84 -13.69 -3.81
C ASP A 170 -15.43 -14.11 -4.20
N LEU A 171 -14.62 -14.51 -3.20
CA LEU A 171 -13.24 -14.93 -3.38
C LEU A 171 -13.14 -16.26 -4.16
N VAL A 172 -14.10 -17.17 -3.99
CA VAL A 172 -14.10 -18.45 -4.69
C VAL A 172 -14.40 -18.26 -6.17
N ARG A 173 -15.32 -17.36 -6.53
CA ARG A 173 -15.58 -16.95 -7.92
C ARG A 173 -14.34 -16.33 -8.54
N ARG A 174 -13.69 -15.37 -7.86
CA ARG A 174 -12.44 -14.74 -8.32
C ARG A 174 -11.31 -15.76 -8.51
N ALA A 175 -11.21 -16.75 -7.61
CA ALA A 175 -10.24 -17.84 -7.74
C ALA A 175 -10.52 -18.72 -8.96
N LYS A 176 -11.79 -19.02 -9.26
CA LYS A 176 -12.20 -19.73 -10.49
C LYS A 176 -11.87 -18.94 -11.76
N GLU A 177 -12.04 -17.62 -11.72
CA GLU A 177 -11.72 -16.71 -12.82
C GLU A 177 -10.22 -16.40 -12.93
N GLN A 178 -9.38 -17.00 -12.05
CA GLN A 178 -7.92 -16.80 -11.98
C GLN A 178 -7.48 -15.33 -11.83
N LYS A 179 -8.34 -14.52 -11.23
CA LYS A 179 -8.09 -13.09 -10.97
C LYS A 179 -7.40 -12.83 -9.64
N MET A 180 -6.82 -13.87 -9.01
CA MET A 180 -6.17 -13.79 -7.71
C MET A 180 -4.69 -14.15 -7.82
N ASP A 181 -3.87 -13.50 -7.01
CA ASP A 181 -2.46 -13.81 -6.92
C ASP A 181 -2.21 -15.18 -6.28
N PRO A 182 -1.13 -15.90 -6.65
CA PRO A 182 -0.78 -17.15 -6.00
C PRO A 182 -0.37 -16.90 -4.56
N VAL A 183 -0.94 -17.65 -3.63
CA VAL A 183 -0.57 -17.57 -2.21
C VAL A 183 0.54 -18.57 -1.92
N ILE A 184 1.67 -18.05 -1.44
CA ILE A 184 2.91 -18.79 -1.22
C ILE A 184 3.34 -18.62 0.24
N GLY A 185 3.84 -19.70 0.87
CA GLY A 185 4.45 -19.65 2.19
C GLY A 185 3.47 -19.53 3.36
N ARG A 186 2.16 -19.74 3.15
CA ARG A 186 1.12 -19.66 4.20
C ARG A 186 0.35 -20.97 4.42
N ASP A 187 0.97 -22.08 4.09
CA ASP A 187 0.33 -23.41 4.14
C ASP A 187 -0.07 -23.85 5.56
N GLU A 188 0.74 -23.51 6.56
CA GLU A 188 0.46 -23.88 7.95
C GLU A 188 -0.73 -23.08 8.50
N GLU A 189 -0.77 -21.79 8.25
CA GLU A 189 -1.86 -20.92 8.68
C GLU A 189 -3.17 -21.31 8.00
N ILE A 190 -3.16 -21.59 6.70
CA ILE A 190 -4.34 -22.05 5.95
C ILE A 190 -4.84 -23.39 6.50
N ARG A 191 -3.95 -24.37 6.77
CA ARG A 191 -4.31 -25.64 7.40
C ARG A 191 -4.90 -25.43 8.79
N ASN A 192 -4.38 -24.49 9.56
CA ASN A 192 -4.89 -24.16 10.88
C ASN A 192 -6.30 -23.54 10.78
N VAL A 193 -6.52 -22.62 9.84
CA VAL A 193 -7.85 -22.06 9.54
C VAL A 193 -8.84 -23.16 9.16
N ILE A 194 -8.46 -24.07 8.25
CA ILE A 194 -9.29 -25.23 7.85
C ILE A 194 -9.65 -26.09 9.06
N ARG A 195 -8.67 -26.37 9.94
CA ARG A 195 -8.90 -27.16 11.18
C ARG A 195 -9.88 -26.46 12.10
N ILE A 196 -9.78 -25.14 12.29
CA ILE A 196 -10.67 -24.35 13.14
C ILE A 196 -12.08 -24.34 12.56
N LEU A 197 -12.24 -24.07 11.27
CA LEU A 197 -13.55 -24.07 10.59
C LEU A 197 -14.27 -25.43 10.68
N SER A 198 -13.52 -26.51 10.83
CA SER A 198 -14.07 -27.87 10.97
C SER A 198 -14.44 -28.24 12.42
N ARG A 199 -14.23 -27.35 13.40
CA ARG A 199 -14.58 -27.62 14.82
C ARG A 199 -16.07 -27.45 15.07
N LYS A 200 -16.56 -28.10 16.11
CA LYS A 200 -17.96 -27.97 16.57
C LYS A 200 -18.22 -26.64 17.30
N THR A 201 -17.20 -26.12 17.99
CA THR A 201 -17.26 -24.88 18.79
C THR A 201 -15.98 -24.08 18.57
N LYS A 202 -16.01 -22.78 18.78
CA LYS A 202 -14.91 -21.88 18.48
C LYS A 202 -14.39 -22.08 17.03
N ASN A 203 -15.33 -22.16 16.11
CA ASN A 203 -15.08 -22.48 14.69
C ASN A 203 -14.95 -21.24 13.79
N ASN A 204 -14.76 -20.06 14.38
CA ASN A 204 -14.48 -18.85 13.64
C ASN A 204 -13.02 -18.46 13.88
N PRO A 205 -12.10 -18.64 12.93
CA PRO A 205 -10.73 -18.21 13.06
C PRO A 205 -10.61 -16.69 12.99
N VAL A 206 -9.70 -16.12 13.77
CA VAL A 206 -9.26 -14.72 13.64
C VAL A 206 -7.78 -14.70 13.34
N LEU A 207 -7.41 -14.16 12.20
CA LEU A 207 -6.05 -13.96 11.78
C LEU A 207 -5.49 -12.73 12.49
N ILE A 208 -4.48 -12.93 13.31
CA ILE A 208 -3.88 -11.88 14.14
C ILE A 208 -2.44 -11.68 13.71
N GLY A 209 -2.08 -10.46 13.37
CA GLY A 209 -0.72 -10.13 12.95
C GLY A 209 -0.59 -8.65 12.60
N GLU A 210 0.63 -8.21 12.41
CA GLU A 210 0.95 -6.85 12.04
C GLU A 210 0.37 -6.48 10.65
N PRO A 211 0.20 -5.19 10.34
CA PRO A 211 -0.21 -4.75 9.00
C PRO A 211 0.80 -5.24 7.94
N GLY A 212 0.32 -5.63 6.76
CA GLY A 212 1.20 -6.03 5.65
C GLY A 212 1.80 -7.43 5.73
N VAL A 213 1.54 -8.23 6.79
CA VAL A 213 2.07 -9.62 6.87
C VAL A 213 1.31 -10.64 6.00
N GLY A 214 0.27 -10.23 5.29
CA GLY A 214 -0.47 -11.11 4.37
C GLY A 214 -1.65 -11.85 5.01
N LYS A 215 -2.36 -11.26 5.97
CA LYS A 215 -3.58 -11.86 6.58
C LYS A 215 -4.67 -12.14 5.55
N THR A 216 -4.94 -11.21 4.67
CA THR A 216 -5.95 -11.32 3.60
C THR A 216 -5.59 -12.44 2.61
N ALA A 217 -4.30 -12.61 2.29
CA ALA A 217 -3.81 -13.68 1.42
C ALA A 217 -4.15 -15.09 1.94
N ILE A 218 -4.27 -15.29 3.25
CA ILE A 218 -4.67 -16.58 3.84
C ILE A 218 -6.12 -16.93 3.47
N ALA A 219 -7.02 -15.95 3.48
CA ALA A 219 -8.41 -16.16 3.04
C ALA A 219 -8.50 -16.44 1.54
N GLU A 220 -7.69 -15.75 0.74
CA GLU A 220 -7.55 -15.98 -0.69
C GLU A 220 -6.96 -17.35 -1.00
N GLY A 221 -5.92 -17.77 -0.28
CA GLY A 221 -5.33 -19.11 -0.39
C GLY A 221 -6.32 -20.23 -0.03
N LEU A 222 -7.18 -20.00 0.99
CA LEU A 222 -8.25 -20.93 1.30
C LEU A 222 -9.27 -21.02 0.15
N ALA A 223 -9.64 -19.90 -0.47
CA ALA A 223 -10.53 -19.88 -1.63
C ALA A 223 -9.94 -20.67 -2.82
N GLN A 224 -8.64 -20.50 -3.09
CA GLN A 224 -7.92 -21.26 -4.13
C GLN A 224 -7.91 -22.78 -3.83
N ARG A 225 -7.72 -23.17 -2.55
CA ARG A 225 -7.79 -24.59 -2.15
C ARG A 225 -9.19 -25.18 -2.28
N ILE A 226 -10.24 -24.40 -1.98
CA ILE A 226 -11.63 -24.81 -2.20
C ILE A 226 -11.86 -25.11 -3.69
N VAL A 227 -11.41 -24.25 -4.58
CA VAL A 227 -11.54 -24.44 -6.05
C VAL A 227 -10.80 -25.69 -6.52
N ARG A 228 -9.60 -25.95 -5.98
CA ARG A 228 -8.80 -27.15 -6.30
C ARG A 228 -9.33 -28.43 -5.66
N GLY A 229 -10.30 -28.33 -4.74
CA GLY A 229 -10.80 -29.47 -3.97
C GLY A 229 -9.85 -29.95 -2.87
N ASP A 230 -8.78 -29.20 -2.57
CA ASP A 230 -7.79 -29.52 -1.52
C ASP A 230 -8.25 -29.05 -0.13
N VAL A 231 -9.48 -29.39 0.20
CA VAL A 231 -10.11 -29.11 1.50
C VAL A 231 -11.00 -30.29 1.92
N PRO A 232 -11.28 -30.46 3.23
CA PRO A 232 -12.24 -31.46 3.71
C PRO A 232 -13.62 -31.29 3.06
N LYS A 233 -14.37 -32.42 2.92
CA LYS A 233 -15.70 -32.45 2.28
C LYS A 233 -16.69 -31.40 2.79
N ASN A 234 -16.63 -31.04 4.06
CA ASN A 234 -17.49 -30.02 4.66
C ASN A 234 -17.19 -28.59 4.22
N LEU A 235 -16.08 -28.36 3.52
CA LEU A 235 -15.66 -27.06 3.00
C LEU A 235 -15.67 -26.98 1.47
N GLN A 236 -15.80 -28.10 0.73
CA GLN A 236 -15.72 -28.15 -0.73
C GLN A 236 -16.82 -27.34 -1.43
N ASP A 237 -18.02 -27.31 -0.86
CA ASP A 237 -19.18 -26.61 -1.43
C ASP A 237 -19.37 -25.20 -0.82
N LYS A 238 -18.40 -24.70 -0.06
CA LYS A 238 -18.52 -23.40 0.57
C LYS A 238 -17.95 -22.29 -0.31
N THR A 239 -18.55 -21.11 -0.17
CA THR A 239 -18.13 -19.87 -0.81
C THR A 239 -17.59 -18.92 0.25
N ILE A 240 -16.53 -18.17 -0.05
CA ILE A 240 -15.96 -17.17 0.85
C ILE A 240 -16.30 -15.79 0.28
N PHE A 241 -17.06 -15.01 1.05
CA PHE A 241 -17.36 -13.61 0.73
C PHE A 241 -16.51 -12.68 1.59
N SER A 242 -15.68 -11.88 0.96
CA SER A 242 -14.97 -10.78 1.61
C SER A 242 -15.89 -9.58 1.72
N LEU A 243 -16.21 -9.17 2.94
CA LEU A 243 -17.08 -8.02 3.23
C LEU A 243 -16.32 -6.72 3.03
N ASP A 244 -16.87 -5.82 2.23
CA ASP A 244 -16.34 -4.48 2.01
C ASP A 244 -16.99 -3.50 3.01
N MET A 245 -16.25 -3.17 4.06
CA MET A 245 -16.70 -2.22 5.07
C MET A 245 -16.81 -0.79 4.53
N GLY A 246 -15.95 -0.44 3.58
CA GLY A 246 -15.99 0.87 2.92
C GLY A 246 -17.28 1.05 2.13
N ALA A 247 -17.67 0.07 1.34
CA ALA A 247 -18.91 0.08 0.56
C ALA A 247 -20.17 0.09 1.46
N LEU A 248 -20.14 -0.59 2.61
CA LEU A 248 -21.25 -0.56 3.58
C LEU A 248 -21.46 0.83 4.20
N ILE A 249 -20.39 1.57 4.44
CA ILE A 249 -20.41 2.90 5.07
C ILE A 249 -20.61 4.01 4.03
N ALA A 250 -20.09 3.83 2.82
CA ALA A 250 -20.16 4.84 1.77
C ALA A 250 -21.62 5.24 1.45
N GLY A 251 -21.90 6.55 1.46
CA GLY A 251 -23.21 7.10 1.19
C GLY A 251 -24.27 6.91 2.29
N ALA A 252 -23.96 6.21 3.39
CA ALA A 252 -24.86 6.13 4.54
C ALA A 252 -24.84 7.46 5.32
N LYS A 253 -25.90 8.26 5.18
CA LYS A 253 -26.02 9.55 5.89
C LYS A 253 -26.40 9.38 7.36
N TYR A 254 -27.04 8.27 7.71
CA TYR A 254 -27.54 7.97 9.04
C TYR A 254 -27.09 6.57 9.50
N ARG A 255 -26.90 6.43 10.80
CA ARG A 255 -26.55 5.15 11.46
C ARG A 255 -27.47 4.00 11.06
N GLY A 256 -28.77 4.25 10.91
CA GLY A 256 -29.77 3.24 10.56
C GLY A 256 -29.53 2.61 9.19
N GLU A 257 -29.05 3.35 8.22
CA GLU A 257 -28.81 2.85 6.86
C GLU A 257 -27.67 1.81 6.82
N PHE A 258 -26.58 2.05 7.54
CA PHE A 258 -25.50 1.05 7.70
C PHE A 258 -25.98 -0.24 8.40
N GLU A 259 -26.75 -0.08 9.49
CA GLU A 259 -27.31 -1.23 10.21
C GLU A 259 -28.25 -2.06 9.34
N GLU A 260 -29.06 -1.42 8.50
CA GLU A 260 -29.96 -2.09 7.55
C GLU A 260 -29.20 -2.85 6.46
N ARG A 261 -28.18 -2.24 5.86
CA ARG A 261 -27.30 -2.89 4.89
C ARG A 261 -26.59 -4.10 5.47
N LEU A 262 -26.01 -3.96 6.66
CA LEU A 262 -25.36 -5.09 7.35
C LEU A 262 -26.36 -6.18 7.71
N LYS A 263 -27.57 -5.84 8.19
CA LYS A 263 -28.64 -6.82 8.45
C LYS A 263 -29.05 -7.58 7.19
N ALA A 264 -29.11 -6.89 6.04
CA ALA A 264 -29.42 -7.51 4.76
C ALA A 264 -28.35 -8.53 4.36
N VAL A 265 -27.05 -8.16 4.42
CA VAL A 265 -25.93 -9.09 4.19
C VAL A 265 -26.02 -10.30 5.11
N LEU A 266 -26.21 -10.08 6.41
CA LEU A 266 -26.32 -11.16 7.39
C LEU A 266 -27.55 -12.06 7.18
N ALA A 267 -28.65 -11.49 6.69
CA ALA A 267 -29.86 -12.26 6.35
C ALA A 267 -29.63 -13.19 5.15
N GLU A 268 -28.86 -12.74 4.14
CA GLU A 268 -28.47 -13.57 2.99
C GLU A 268 -27.50 -14.68 3.40
N VAL A 269 -26.50 -14.36 4.23
CA VAL A 269 -25.58 -15.36 4.79
C VAL A 269 -26.36 -16.43 5.56
N LYS A 270 -27.34 -16.03 6.38
CA LYS A 270 -28.18 -16.95 7.13
C LYS A 270 -29.02 -17.85 6.21
N LYS A 271 -29.59 -17.30 5.12
CA LYS A 271 -30.38 -18.08 4.14
C LYS A 271 -29.55 -19.13 3.42
N SER A 272 -28.23 -18.95 3.33
CA SER A 272 -27.32 -19.92 2.69
C SER A 272 -27.12 -21.22 3.50
N GLU A 273 -27.70 -21.32 4.70
CA GLU A 273 -27.59 -22.49 5.59
C GLU A 273 -26.14 -22.95 5.84
N GLY A 274 -25.25 -21.95 6.00
CA GLY A 274 -23.84 -22.16 6.29
C GLY A 274 -22.97 -22.49 5.07
N LYS A 275 -23.46 -22.33 3.83
CA LYS A 275 -22.64 -22.46 2.62
C LYS A 275 -21.70 -21.27 2.43
N ILE A 276 -22.04 -20.12 3.01
CA ILE A 276 -21.23 -18.90 2.90
C ILE A 276 -20.37 -18.75 4.16
N LEU A 277 -19.07 -18.56 3.96
CA LEU A 277 -18.11 -18.12 4.96
C LEU A 277 -17.87 -16.62 4.74
N LEU A 278 -18.09 -15.81 5.75
CA LEU A 278 -17.86 -14.37 5.66
C LEU A 278 -16.41 -14.07 6.06
N PHE A 279 -15.63 -13.47 5.18
CA PHE A 279 -14.33 -12.90 5.53
C PHE A 279 -14.51 -11.42 5.90
N ILE A 280 -14.02 -11.04 7.06
CA ILE A 280 -14.11 -9.67 7.60
C ILE A 280 -12.71 -9.22 7.88
N ASP A 281 -12.19 -8.37 7.00
CA ASP A 281 -10.94 -7.67 7.27
C ASP A 281 -11.19 -6.54 8.27
N GLU A 282 -10.19 -6.19 9.06
CA GLU A 282 -10.32 -5.22 10.14
C GLU A 282 -11.54 -5.50 11.05
N LEU A 283 -11.68 -6.73 11.52
CA LEU A 283 -12.83 -7.19 12.34
C LEU A 283 -13.14 -6.25 13.51
N HIS A 284 -12.13 -5.57 14.04
CA HIS A 284 -12.26 -4.60 15.13
C HIS A 284 -13.16 -3.40 14.79
N THR A 285 -13.26 -3.04 13.50
CA THR A 285 -14.11 -1.91 13.06
C THR A 285 -15.59 -2.21 13.28
N ILE A 286 -15.99 -3.46 13.14
CA ILE A 286 -17.38 -3.89 13.38
C ILE A 286 -17.65 -4.07 14.88
N VAL A 287 -16.67 -4.59 15.62
CA VAL A 287 -16.85 -4.98 17.03
C VAL A 287 -16.57 -3.81 17.99
N GLY A 288 -15.66 -2.91 17.62
CA GLY A 288 -15.17 -1.83 18.48
C GLY A 288 -15.90 -0.50 18.37
N ALA A 289 -16.71 -0.34 17.36
CA ALA A 289 -17.34 0.94 17.00
C ALA A 289 -18.38 1.48 18.04
N GLY A 290 -18.69 0.74 19.09
CA GLY A 290 -19.76 1.08 20.05
C GLY A 290 -19.37 1.86 21.30
N LYS A 291 -18.09 2.27 21.48
CA LYS A 291 -17.64 2.88 22.76
C LYS A 291 -17.51 4.38 22.78
N THR A 292 -17.60 5.06 21.66
CA THR A 292 -17.67 6.52 21.58
C THR A 292 -19.12 6.95 21.31
N GLU A 293 -19.58 8.02 21.96
CA GLU A 293 -20.92 8.58 21.72
C GLU A 293 -21.08 8.90 20.22
N GLY A 294 -21.97 8.13 19.56
CA GLY A 294 -22.24 8.26 18.10
C GLY A 294 -21.62 7.18 17.20
N SER A 295 -20.81 6.25 17.71
CA SER A 295 -20.22 5.19 16.89
C SER A 295 -21.17 3.97 16.68
N MET A 296 -21.00 3.29 15.54
CA MET A 296 -21.86 2.19 15.07
C MET A 296 -21.54 0.90 15.86
N ASP A 297 -22.49 0.33 16.60
CA ASP A 297 -22.32 -0.95 17.32
C ASP A 297 -22.86 -2.12 16.49
N ALA A 298 -22.17 -2.48 15.42
CA ALA A 298 -22.48 -3.63 14.59
C ALA A 298 -22.18 -4.97 15.32
N GLY A 299 -21.39 -4.94 16.38
CA GLY A 299 -21.07 -6.11 17.19
C GLY A 299 -22.32 -6.76 17.78
N ASN A 300 -23.32 -5.97 18.15
CA ASN A 300 -24.58 -6.48 18.69
C ASN A 300 -25.43 -7.25 17.66
N LEU A 301 -25.22 -7.03 16.38
CA LEU A 301 -25.85 -7.79 15.29
C LEU A 301 -25.17 -9.14 15.05
N LEU A 302 -23.83 -9.17 15.13
CA LEU A 302 -23.03 -10.37 14.89
C LEU A 302 -23.09 -11.37 16.08
N LYS A 303 -23.02 -10.88 17.31
CA LYS A 303 -22.97 -11.72 18.53
C LYS A 303 -24.06 -12.78 18.61
N PRO A 304 -25.35 -12.46 18.37
CA PRO A 304 -26.41 -13.46 18.42
C PRO A 304 -26.29 -14.56 17.35
N MET A 305 -25.85 -14.18 16.13
CA MET A 305 -25.70 -15.10 15.01
C MET A 305 -24.50 -16.03 15.19
N LEU A 306 -23.37 -15.49 15.66
CA LEU A 306 -22.20 -16.28 16.07
C LEU A 306 -22.55 -17.23 17.23
N ALA A 307 -23.37 -16.78 18.20
CA ALA A 307 -23.78 -17.58 19.34
C ALA A 307 -24.63 -18.76 18.93
N ARG A 308 -25.51 -18.60 17.95
CA ARG A 308 -26.41 -19.67 17.45
C ARG A 308 -25.76 -20.53 16.36
N GLY A 309 -24.55 -20.20 15.90
CA GLY A 309 -23.88 -20.88 14.78
C GLY A 309 -24.56 -20.64 13.43
N GLU A 310 -25.31 -19.53 13.30
CA GLU A 310 -25.95 -19.10 12.05
C GLU A 310 -24.99 -18.35 11.13
N LEU A 311 -23.87 -17.88 11.68
CA LEU A 311 -22.81 -17.20 10.97
C LEU A 311 -21.48 -17.91 11.20
N HIS A 312 -20.77 -18.20 10.11
CA HIS A 312 -19.39 -18.62 10.11
C HIS A 312 -18.54 -17.53 9.49
N CYS A 313 -17.53 -17.06 10.21
CA CYS A 313 -16.66 -16.00 9.71
C CYS A 313 -15.18 -16.27 9.96
N ILE A 314 -14.37 -15.69 9.11
CA ILE A 314 -12.91 -15.57 9.24
C ILE A 314 -12.66 -14.08 9.47
N GLY A 315 -12.10 -13.72 10.61
CA GLY A 315 -11.73 -12.34 10.91
C GLY A 315 -10.25 -12.09 10.66
N ALA A 316 -9.88 -10.85 10.36
CA ALA A 316 -8.49 -10.41 10.39
C ALA A 316 -8.38 -9.11 11.20
N THR A 317 -7.31 -8.99 12.00
CA THR A 317 -7.07 -7.80 12.84
C THR A 317 -5.61 -7.78 13.33
N THR A 318 -5.19 -6.71 13.99
CA THR A 318 -3.89 -6.66 14.67
C THR A 318 -3.96 -7.27 16.07
N LEU A 319 -2.81 -7.54 16.69
CA LEU A 319 -2.75 -8.11 18.04
C LEU A 319 -3.34 -7.17 19.08
N ASP A 320 -3.04 -5.88 18.99
CA ASP A 320 -3.50 -4.87 19.94
C ASP A 320 -5.02 -4.65 19.83
N GLU A 321 -5.56 -4.64 18.64
CA GLU A 321 -6.99 -4.52 18.38
C GLU A 321 -7.75 -5.78 18.85
N TYR A 322 -7.18 -6.98 18.63
CA TYR A 322 -7.73 -8.22 19.12
C TYR A 322 -7.86 -8.20 20.65
N ARG A 323 -6.78 -7.81 21.36
CA ARG A 323 -6.77 -7.68 22.83
C ARG A 323 -7.77 -6.63 23.32
N LYS A 324 -7.87 -5.50 22.62
CA LYS A 324 -8.71 -4.37 23.02
C LYS A 324 -10.19 -4.62 22.82
N TYR A 325 -10.58 -5.26 21.72
CA TYR A 325 -11.98 -5.34 21.28
C TYR A 325 -12.59 -6.75 21.34
N ILE A 326 -11.81 -7.82 21.11
CA ILE A 326 -12.33 -9.19 21.02
C ILE A 326 -12.07 -9.97 22.29
N GLU A 327 -10.86 -9.99 22.80
CA GLU A 327 -10.48 -10.72 24.01
C GLU A 327 -11.18 -10.21 25.27
N LYS A 328 -11.46 -8.90 25.35
CA LYS A 328 -12.19 -8.29 26.48
C LYS A 328 -13.69 -8.54 26.45
N ASP A 329 -14.23 -9.08 25.34
CA ASP A 329 -15.65 -9.41 25.22
C ASP A 329 -15.88 -10.93 25.37
N PRO A 330 -16.43 -11.40 26.51
CA PRO A 330 -16.57 -12.83 26.78
C PRO A 330 -17.46 -13.57 25.77
N ALA A 331 -18.36 -12.87 25.06
CA ALA A 331 -19.22 -13.46 24.05
C ALA A 331 -18.47 -13.75 22.76
N LEU A 332 -17.53 -12.89 22.38
CA LEU A 332 -16.69 -13.02 21.19
C LEU A 332 -15.53 -13.97 21.46
N GLU A 333 -14.83 -13.84 22.58
CA GLU A 333 -13.71 -14.71 22.97
C GLU A 333 -14.06 -16.20 22.93
N ARG A 334 -15.30 -16.55 23.34
CA ARG A 334 -15.78 -17.94 23.30
C ARG A 334 -16.11 -18.45 21.90
N ARG A 335 -16.16 -17.59 20.89
CA ARG A 335 -16.57 -17.94 19.52
C ARG A 335 -15.43 -17.87 18.53
N PHE A 336 -14.47 -17.00 18.78
CA PHE A 336 -13.30 -16.82 17.95
C PHE A 336 -12.10 -17.63 18.44
N GLN A 337 -11.30 -18.12 17.50
CA GLN A 337 -10.05 -18.80 17.77
C GLN A 337 -8.92 -18.03 17.08
N PRO A 338 -7.94 -17.50 17.84
CA PRO A 338 -6.83 -16.79 17.25
C PRO A 338 -5.91 -17.70 16.42
N VAL A 339 -5.45 -17.20 15.30
CA VAL A 339 -4.40 -17.74 14.44
C VAL A 339 -3.36 -16.65 14.27
N LEU A 340 -2.19 -16.85 14.85
CA LEU A 340 -1.08 -15.89 14.73
C LEU A 340 -0.51 -15.96 13.32
N VAL A 341 -0.38 -14.83 12.70
CA VAL A 341 0.25 -14.63 11.37
C VAL A 341 1.50 -13.81 11.59
N SER A 342 2.63 -14.47 11.65
CA SER A 342 3.92 -13.84 11.85
C SER A 342 4.44 -13.21 10.55
N GLU A 343 5.33 -12.22 10.69
CA GLU A 343 6.12 -11.71 9.57
C GLU A 343 6.92 -12.87 8.93
N PRO A 344 6.87 -13.05 7.60
CA PRO A 344 7.66 -14.07 6.93
C PRO A 344 9.15 -13.76 7.00
N THR A 345 9.98 -14.78 6.89
CA THR A 345 11.44 -14.63 6.79
C THR A 345 11.83 -13.96 5.46
N VAL A 346 13.08 -13.52 5.35
CA VAL A 346 13.60 -12.96 4.09
C VAL A 346 13.55 -14.02 2.98
N GLU A 347 13.88 -15.28 3.30
CA GLU A 347 13.83 -16.41 2.38
C GLU A 347 12.41 -16.69 1.88
N ASP A 348 11.43 -16.71 2.81
CA ASP A 348 10.01 -16.87 2.44
C ASP A 348 9.53 -15.70 1.57
N THR A 349 9.96 -14.48 1.88
CA THR A 349 9.62 -13.29 1.10
C THR A 349 10.19 -13.36 -0.32
N ILE A 350 11.44 -13.83 -0.49
CA ILE A 350 12.03 -14.06 -1.81
C ILE A 350 11.19 -15.07 -2.59
N ALA A 351 10.75 -16.17 -1.95
CA ALA A 351 9.89 -17.15 -2.58
C ALA A 351 8.53 -16.55 -3.01
N ILE A 352 7.92 -15.73 -2.16
CA ILE A 352 6.67 -15.01 -2.45
C ILE A 352 6.88 -14.08 -3.67
N LEU A 353 7.91 -13.26 -3.66
CA LEU A 353 8.21 -12.33 -4.76
C LEU A 353 8.46 -13.05 -6.08
N ARG A 354 9.17 -14.19 -6.06
CA ARG A 354 9.38 -15.04 -7.25
C ARG A 354 8.06 -15.56 -7.82
N GLY A 355 7.12 -15.90 -6.96
CA GLY A 355 5.79 -16.34 -7.39
C GLY A 355 4.90 -15.23 -7.94
N LEU A 356 5.12 -13.98 -7.50
CA LEU A 356 4.39 -12.81 -7.99
C LEU A 356 5.04 -12.18 -9.23
N LYS A 357 6.31 -12.47 -9.47
CA LYS A 357 7.16 -11.87 -10.50
C LYS A 357 6.49 -11.77 -11.88
N GLU A 358 5.99 -12.90 -12.41
CA GLU A 358 5.42 -12.95 -13.76
C GLU A 358 4.23 -12.00 -13.91
N ARG A 359 3.39 -11.88 -12.87
CA ARG A 359 2.23 -10.98 -12.89
C ARG A 359 2.62 -9.52 -12.90
N TYR A 360 3.61 -9.14 -12.08
CA TYR A 360 4.13 -7.77 -12.08
C TYR A 360 4.84 -7.44 -13.40
N GLU A 361 5.61 -8.39 -13.96
CA GLU A 361 6.23 -8.24 -15.28
C GLU A 361 5.20 -7.99 -16.39
N VAL A 362 4.07 -8.72 -16.38
CA VAL A 362 3.00 -8.54 -17.37
C VAL A 362 2.25 -7.22 -17.14
N TYR A 363 1.89 -6.92 -15.89
CA TYR A 363 1.14 -5.70 -15.55
C TYR A 363 1.89 -4.42 -15.93
N HIS A 364 3.18 -4.37 -15.64
CA HIS A 364 4.02 -3.19 -15.91
C HIS A 364 4.71 -3.24 -17.29
N GLY A 365 4.80 -4.40 -17.92
CA GLY A 365 5.53 -4.58 -19.18
C GLY A 365 7.05 -4.51 -19.02
N VAL A 366 7.58 -4.75 -17.81
CA VAL A 366 8.99 -4.59 -17.43
C VAL A 366 9.53 -5.93 -16.94
N LYS A 367 10.81 -6.25 -17.19
CA LYS A 367 11.46 -7.44 -16.62
C LYS A 367 11.96 -7.18 -15.21
N ILE A 368 11.82 -8.16 -14.32
CA ILE A 368 12.36 -8.12 -12.95
C ILE A 368 13.50 -9.15 -12.86
N THR A 369 14.70 -8.69 -12.47
CA THR A 369 15.82 -9.61 -12.26
C THR A 369 15.69 -10.34 -10.92
N ASP A 370 16.29 -11.54 -10.81
CA ASP A 370 16.29 -12.27 -9.53
C ASP A 370 17.09 -11.50 -8.46
N ALA A 371 18.16 -10.80 -8.87
CA ALA A 371 18.91 -9.91 -7.99
C ALA A 371 18.04 -8.79 -7.41
N ALA A 372 17.12 -8.20 -8.20
CA ALA A 372 16.17 -7.20 -7.71
C ALA A 372 15.21 -7.77 -6.66
N ILE A 373 14.74 -9.00 -6.84
CA ILE A 373 13.88 -9.70 -5.89
C ILE A 373 14.62 -9.93 -4.56
N ILE A 374 15.84 -10.44 -4.63
CA ILE A 374 16.67 -10.65 -3.45
C ILE A 374 16.97 -9.31 -2.76
N ALA A 375 17.33 -8.28 -3.53
CA ALA A 375 17.55 -6.94 -3.02
C ALA A 375 16.30 -6.35 -2.35
N ALA A 376 15.11 -6.48 -2.97
CA ALA A 376 13.87 -5.98 -2.39
C ALA A 376 13.57 -6.61 -1.02
N ALA A 377 13.74 -7.92 -0.88
CA ALA A 377 13.53 -8.60 0.39
C ALA A 377 14.59 -8.22 1.43
N THR A 378 15.88 -8.24 1.07
CA THR A 378 16.99 -8.01 2.00
C THR A 378 17.10 -6.54 2.41
N LEU A 379 17.02 -5.62 1.45
CA LEU A 379 17.16 -4.19 1.73
C LEU A 379 15.93 -3.65 2.48
N SER A 380 14.71 -4.11 2.14
CA SER A 380 13.51 -3.70 2.89
C SER A 380 13.54 -4.20 4.32
N HIS A 381 13.99 -5.45 4.55
CA HIS A 381 14.12 -6.00 5.89
C HIS A 381 15.12 -5.21 6.73
N ARG A 382 16.23 -4.83 6.13
CA ARG A 382 17.34 -4.14 6.79
C ARG A 382 17.10 -2.65 7.03
N TYR A 383 16.50 -1.96 6.05
CA TYR A 383 16.46 -0.50 6.04
C TYR A 383 15.08 0.12 6.29
N ILE A 384 14.00 -0.66 6.16
CA ILE A 384 12.63 -0.20 6.39
C ILE A 384 12.09 -0.91 7.63
N SER A 385 12.17 -0.24 8.78
CA SER A 385 11.81 -0.81 10.09
C SER A 385 10.37 -0.53 10.53
N ASP A 386 9.68 0.41 9.91
CA ASP A 386 8.33 0.84 10.24
C ASP A 386 7.23 0.06 9.52
N ARG A 387 7.61 -0.86 8.62
CA ARG A 387 6.72 -1.73 7.83
C ARG A 387 7.19 -3.18 7.88
N PHE A 388 6.30 -4.12 7.59
CA PHE A 388 6.56 -5.55 7.70
C PHE A 388 6.65 -6.24 6.33
N LEU A 389 7.41 -7.34 6.28
CA LEU A 389 7.43 -8.25 5.15
C LEU A 389 6.10 -9.03 5.07
N PRO A 390 5.64 -9.44 3.87
CA PRO A 390 6.26 -9.22 2.56
C PRO A 390 5.88 -7.88 1.91
N ASP A 391 4.94 -7.14 2.46
CA ASP A 391 4.31 -5.95 1.88
C ASP A 391 5.33 -4.90 1.44
N LYS A 392 6.24 -4.50 2.35
CA LYS A 392 7.29 -3.53 2.02
C LYS A 392 8.21 -3.96 0.87
N ALA A 393 8.45 -5.27 0.70
CA ALA A 393 9.28 -5.79 -0.38
C ALA A 393 8.49 -5.87 -1.70
N ILE A 394 7.20 -6.17 -1.64
CA ILE A 394 6.29 -6.15 -2.79
C ILE A 394 6.19 -4.72 -3.33
N ASP A 395 5.97 -3.75 -2.46
CA ASP A 395 5.88 -2.33 -2.83
C ASP A 395 7.15 -1.81 -3.51
N LEU A 396 8.34 -2.25 -3.03
CA LEU A 396 9.61 -1.88 -3.68
C LEU A 396 9.70 -2.41 -5.10
N VAL A 397 9.24 -3.64 -5.33
CA VAL A 397 9.23 -4.23 -6.67
C VAL A 397 8.21 -3.51 -7.56
N ASP A 398 7.02 -3.22 -7.03
CA ASP A 398 5.96 -2.52 -7.75
C ASP A 398 6.40 -1.10 -8.16
N GLU A 399 6.95 -0.34 -7.22
CA GLU A 399 7.48 1.01 -7.50
C GLU A 399 8.68 0.96 -8.47
N GLY A 400 9.56 -0.07 -8.35
CA GLY A 400 10.65 -0.28 -9.30
C GLY A 400 10.17 -0.51 -10.71
N CYS A 401 9.13 -1.33 -10.88
CA CYS A 401 8.50 -1.56 -12.17
C CYS A 401 7.82 -0.29 -12.71
N ALA A 402 7.10 0.44 -11.86
CA ALA A 402 6.45 1.69 -12.23
C ALA A 402 7.45 2.77 -12.64
N LEU A 403 8.60 2.86 -11.95
CA LEU A 403 9.69 3.77 -12.28
C LEU A 403 10.22 3.50 -13.70
N ILE A 404 10.63 2.27 -13.97
CA ILE A 404 11.15 1.86 -15.27
C ILE A 404 10.11 2.07 -16.38
N ARG A 405 8.85 1.71 -16.14
CA ARG A 405 7.77 1.97 -17.10
C ARG A 405 7.61 3.45 -17.40
N THR A 406 7.64 4.30 -16.39
CA THR A 406 7.55 5.76 -16.57
C THR A 406 8.74 6.29 -17.37
N GLU A 407 9.95 5.77 -17.11
CA GLU A 407 11.15 6.12 -17.89
C GLU A 407 11.03 5.66 -19.35
N MET A 408 10.46 4.48 -19.62
CA MET A 408 10.22 3.96 -20.98
C MET A 408 9.17 4.78 -21.74
N ASP A 409 8.12 5.24 -21.04
CA ASP A 409 7.03 6.00 -21.66
C ASP A 409 7.37 7.48 -21.85
N SER A 410 8.31 8.00 -21.08
CA SER A 410 8.77 9.40 -21.16
C SER A 410 10.00 9.54 -22.06
N MET A 411 10.20 10.75 -22.59
CA MET A 411 11.39 11.08 -23.37
C MET A 411 12.62 10.99 -22.47
N PRO A 412 13.71 10.28 -22.87
CA PRO A 412 14.95 10.24 -22.09
C PRO A 412 15.50 11.64 -21.80
N THR A 413 16.10 11.81 -20.61
CA THR A 413 16.62 13.11 -20.15
C THR A 413 17.59 13.74 -21.15
N GLU A 414 18.42 12.92 -21.81
CA GLU A 414 19.35 13.40 -22.82
C GLU A 414 18.64 14.01 -24.05
N LEU A 415 17.56 13.36 -24.50
CA LEU A 415 16.72 13.86 -25.59
C LEU A 415 15.94 15.12 -25.19
N ASP A 416 15.42 15.16 -23.97
CA ASP A 416 14.71 16.33 -23.45
C ASP A 416 15.65 17.54 -23.34
N MET A 417 16.89 17.36 -22.89
CA MET A 417 17.89 18.41 -22.84
C MET A 417 18.20 18.98 -24.23
N VAL A 418 18.41 18.11 -25.23
CA VAL A 418 18.63 18.53 -26.61
C VAL A 418 17.39 19.25 -27.18
N SER A 419 16.20 18.73 -26.90
CA SER A 419 14.94 19.35 -27.31
C SER A 419 14.79 20.77 -26.74
N ARG A 420 15.06 20.96 -25.44
CA ARG A 420 15.03 22.29 -24.80
C ARG A 420 16.06 23.23 -25.38
N LYS A 421 17.26 22.74 -25.69
CA LYS A 421 18.32 23.54 -26.37
C LYS A 421 17.85 23.98 -27.73
N ILE A 422 17.27 23.09 -28.54
CA ILE A 422 16.70 23.43 -29.85
C ILE A 422 15.63 24.51 -29.70
N ILE A 423 14.69 24.39 -28.74
CA ILE A 423 13.67 25.41 -28.51
C ILE A 423 14.27 26.76 -28.16
N GLN A 424 15.33 26.80 -27.32
CA GLN A 424 16.04 28.06 -27.00
C GLN A 424 16.66 28.67 -28.22
N MET A 425 17.33 27.87 -29.07
CA MET A 425 17.93 28.32 -30.30
C MET A 425 16.88 28.79 -31.32
N GLU A 426 15.71 28.16 -31.39
CA GLU A 426 14.60 28.60 -32.22
C GLU A 426 14.03 29.97 -31.78
N ILE A 427 13.95 30.19 -30.47
CA ILE A 427 13.55 31.50 -29.91
C ILE A 427 14.59 32.59 -30.28
N GLU A 428 15.90 32.29 -30.12
CA GLU A 428 16.98 33.18 -30.51
C GLU A 428 16.93 33.46 -32.02
N GLU A 429 16.74 32.44 -32.86
CA GLU A 429 16.58 32.57 -34.30
C GLU A 429 15.41 33.49 -34.69
N ALA A 430 14.26 33.31 -34.03
CA ALA A 430 13.07 34.12 -34.26
C ALA A 430 13.28 35.60 -33.87
N ALA A 431 14.08 35.84 -32.83
CA ALA A 431 14.47 37.21 -32.43
C ALA A 431 15.43 37.85 -33.43
N LEU A 432 16.49 37.12 -33.80
CA LEU A 432 17.54 37.62 -34.73
C LEU A 432 17.00 37.85 -36.17
N LYS A 433 15.98 37.08 -36.60
CA LYS A 433 15.31 37.33 -37.89
C LYS A 433 14.61 38.68 -37.99
N LYS A 434 14.34 39.33 -36.88
CA LYS A 434 13.69 40.65 -36.83
C LYS A 434 14.69 41.82 -36.87
N GLU A 435 15.99 41.53 -36.71
CA GLU A 435 17.06 42.50 -36.68
C GLU A 435 17.76 42.59 -38.06
N GLU A 436 18.11 43.82 -38.46
CA GLU A 436 18.71 44.08 -39.78
C GLU A 436 20.22 44.40 -39.75
N ASP A 437 20.79 44.47 -38.55
CA ASP A 437 22.21 44.83 -38.40
C ASP A 437 23.16 43.67 -38.85
N PRO A 438 24.39 44.01 -39.33
CA PRO A 438 25.33 43.05 -39.89
C PRO A 438 25.81 42.00 -38.87
N ARG A 439 25.86 42.34 -37.56
CA ARG A 439 26.28 41.41 -36.50
C ARG A 439 25.19 40.36 -36.21
N SER A 440 23.95 40.78 -36.12
CA SER A 440 22.79 39.91 -35.95
C SER A 440 22.63 38.95 -37.14
N LYS A 441 22.89 39.40 -38.38
CA LYS A 441 22.88 38.51 -39.55
C LYS A 441 24.00 37.46 -39.54
N ALA A 442 25.21 37.84 -39.09
CA ALA A 442 26.31 36.89 -38.94
C ALA A 442 26.00 35.84 -37.85
N ARG A 443 25.49 36.26 -36.68
CA ARG A 443 25.09 35.36 -35.61
C ARG A 443 23.92 34.45 -36.02
N LEU A 444 22.97 34.98 -36.81
CA LEU A 444 21.86 34.19 -37.36
C LEU A 444 22.35 33.05 -38.26
N ALA A 445 23.32 33.30 -39.13
CA ALA A 445 23.87 32.27 -40.00
C ALA A 445 24.62 31.17 -39.23
N GLU A 446 25.36 31.54 -38.19
CA GLU A 446 26.04 30.61 -37.29
C GLU A 446 25.02 29.78 -36.49
N LEU A 447 24.01 30.43 -35.89
CA LEU A 447 22.96 29.82 -35.13
C LEU A 447 22.13 28.82 -35.96
N GLN A 448 21.84 29.17 -37.22
CA GLN A 448 21.15 28.27 -38.14
C GLN A 448 21.93 26.98 -38.44
N LYS A 449 23.26 27.09 -38.51
CA LYS A 449 24.12 25.92 -38.68
C LYS A 449 24.13 25.05 -37.45
N GLU A 450 24.32 25.65 -36.26
CA GLU A 450 24.26 24.94 -34.98
C GLU A 450 22.89 24.26 -34.78
N LEU A 451 21.82 24.97 -35.11
CA LEU A 451 20.45 24.46 -35.00
C LEU A 451 20.19 23.29 -35.96
N ALA A 452 20.74 23.31 -37.16
CA ALA A 452 20.66 22.21 -38.12
C ALA A 452 21.39 20.96 -37.60
N GLU A 453 22.59 21.12 -37.03
CA GLU A 453 23.38 20.03 -36.44
C GLU A 453 22.66 19.41 -35.22
N GLU A 454 22.14 20.23 -34.31
CA GLU A 454 21.39 19.77 -33.13
C GLU A 454 20.09 19.07 -33.52
N ARG A 455 19.37 19.57 -34.54
CA ARG A 455 18.15 18.90 -35.05
C ARG A 455 18.45 17.55 -35.69
N GLU A 456 19.56 17.44 -36.42
CA GLU A 456 19.98 16.16 -37.02
C GLU A 456 20.30 15.14 -35.93
N GLN A 457 21.06 15.53 -34.91
CA GLN A 457 21.36 14.67 -33.75
C GLN A 457 20.09 14.29 -32.99
N PHE A 458 19.18 15.23 -32.75
CA PHE A 458 17.90 14.96 -32.09
C PHE A 458 17.04 13.97 -32.87
N ASN A 459 16.90 14.18 -34.19
CA ASN A 459 16.09 13.30 -35.04
C ASN A 459 16.69 11.88 -35.13
N SER A 460 18.00 11.74 -35.19
CA SER A 460 18.70 10.47 -35.17
C SER A 460 18.45 9.71 -33.85
N LYS A 461 18.68 10.38 -32.71
CA LYS A 461 18.47 9.80 -31.39
C LYS A 461 16.98 9.52 -31.12
N LYS A 462 16.09 10.39 -31.60
CA LYS A 462 14.64 10.19 -31.47
C LYS A 462 14.16 8.98 -32.24
N ALA A 463 14.64 8.78 -33.47
CA ALA A 463 14.33 7.61 -34.28
C ALA A 463 14.85 6.32 -33.62
N GLN A 464 16.03 6.35 -33.02
CA GLN A 464 16.56 5.23 -32.26
C GLN A 464 15.65 4.92 -31.06
N TRP A 465 15.30 5.91 -30.25
CA TRP A 465 14.40 5.78 -29.10
C TRP A 465 13.03 5.22 -29.51
N GLU A 466 12.42 5.74 -30.57
CA GLU A 466 11.12 5.25 -31.08
C GLU A 466 11.21 3.78 -31.54
N ASN A 467 12.30 3.39 -32.18
CA ASN A 467 12.53 1.99 -32.59
C ASN A 467 12.69 1.06 -31.37
N GLU A 468 13.45 1.49 -30.35
CA GLU A 468 13.60 0.73 -29.10
C GLU A 468 12.26 0.58 -28.37
N LYS A 469 11.49 1.68 -28.24
CA LYS A 469 10.16 1.69 -27.63
C LYS A 469 9.20 0.73 -28.34
N ASN A 470 9.19 0.75 -29.68
CA ASN A 470 8.34 -0.15 -30.47
C ASN A 470 8.76 -1.63 -30.31
N ALA A 471 10.06 -1.92 -30.22
CA ALA A 471 10.55 -3.27 -29.98
C ALA A 471 10.11 -3.80 -28.61
N ILE A 472 10.23 -2.99 -27.56
CA ILE A 472 9.77 -3.32 -26.21
C ILE A 472 8.24 -3.53 -26.21
N GLY A 473 7.47 -2.69 -26.90
CA GLY A 473 6.02 -2.83 -27.02
C GLY A 473 5.60 -4.15 -27.66
N ARG A 474 6.32 -4.63 -28.68
CA ARG A 474 6.05 -5.97 -29.30
C ARG A 474 6.32 -7.11 -28.32
N VAL A 475 7.41 -7.04 -27.56
CA VAL A 475 7.72 -8.03 -26.52
C VAL A 475 6.62 -8.09 -25.47
N GLN A 476 6.12 -6.93 -25.03
CA GLN A 476 5.03 -6.84 -24.06
C GLN A 476 3.75 -7.50 -24.59
N GLN A 477 3.33 -7.17 -25.81
CA GLN A 477 2.14 -7.78 -26.42
C GLN A 477 2.24 -9.31 -26.52
N LEU A 478 3.43 -9.83 -26.80
CA LEU A 478 3.64 -11.29 -26.84
C LEU A 478 3.55 -11.91 -25.44
N ARG A 479 4.01 -11.25 -24.40
CA ARG A 479 3.87 -11.72 -23.02
C ARG A 479 2.42 -11.74 -22.56
N GLU A 480 1.67 -10.67 -22.82
CA GLU A 480 0.23 -10.59 -22.54
C GLU A 480 -0.53 -11.72 -23.24
N LYS A 481 -0.17 -12.01 -24.50
CA LYS A 481 -0.74 -13.12 -25.27
C LYS A 481 -0.40 -14.49 -24.67
N ILE A 482 0.81 -14.69 -24.18
CA ILE A 482 1.23 -15.93 -23.51
C ILE A 482 0.46 -16.13 -22.22
N GLU A 483 0.27 -15.09 -21.42
CA GLU A 483 -0.51 -15.17 -20.18
C GLU A 483 -1.98 -15.46 -20.45
N GLU A 484 -2.56 -14.83 -21.46
CA GLU A 484 -3.92 -15.13 -21.90
C GLU A 484 -4.08 -16.58 -22.37
N LEU A 485 -3.11 -17.11 -23.12
CA LEU A 485 -3.08 -18.52 -23.52
C LEU A 485 -2.96 -19.45 -22.30
N ASN A 486 -2.12 -19.12 -21.32
CA ASN A 486 -2.02 -19.91 -20.08
C ASN A 486 -3.35 -19.93 -19.32
N ARG A 487 -4.03 -18.79 -19.17
CA ARG A 487 -5.37 -18.70 -18.56
C ARG A 487 -6.40 -19.56 -19.31
N GLN A 488 -6.38 -19.52 -20.63
CA GLN A 488 -7.28 -20.34 -21.46
C GLN A 488 -6.99 -21.85 -21.33
N ILE A 489 -5.72 -22.24 -21.22
CA ILE A 489 -5.32 -23.64 -21.01
C ILE A 489 -5.85 -24.13 -19.65
N GLU A 490 -5.61 -23.38 -18.58
CA GLU A 490 -6.06 -23.75 -17.24
C GLU A 490 -7.59 -23.79 -17.15
N ALA A 491 -8.30 -22.85 -17.77
CA ALA A 491 -9.74 -22.86 -17.85
C ALA A 491 -10.27 -24.08 -18.61
N ALA A 492 -9.62 -24.46 -19.72
CA ALA A 492 -9.98 -25.65 -20.48
C ALA A 492 -9.68 -26.96 -19.70
N GLU A 493 -8.55 -27.03 -18.99
CA GLU A 493 -8.22 -28.16 -18.09
C GLU A 493 -9.25 -28.31 -16.95
N GLN A 494 -9.68 -27.18 -16.33
CA GLN A 494 -10.72 -27.18 -15.30
C GLN A 494 -12.10 -27.60 -15.80
N SER A 495 -12.44 -27.25 -17.05
CA SER A 495 -13.72 -27.66 -17.67
C SER A 495 -13.65 -29.06 -18.31
N TYR A 496 -12.53 -29.78 -18.16
CA TYR A 496 -12.26 -31.09 -18.80
C TYR A 496 -12.34 -31.07 -20.34
N ASP A 497 -12.17 -29.89 -20.97
CA ASP A 497 -12.03 -29.74 -22.40
C ASP A 497 -10.57 -30.02 -22.83
N LEU A 498 -10.20 -31.30 -22.78
CA LEU A 498 -8.83 -31.74 -23.03
C LEU A 498 -8.35 -31.50 -24.46
N GLU A 499 -9.28 -31.46 -25.43
CA GLU A 499 -8.97 -31.22 -26.84
C GLU A 499 -8.50 -29.76 -27.02
N LYS A 500 -9.26 -28.81 -26.51
CA LYS A 500 -8.92 -27.39 -26.53
C LYS A 500 -7.66 -27.09 -25.71
N ALA A 501 -7.53 -27.71 -24.54
CA ALA A 501 -6.33 -27.57 -23.71
C ALA A 501 -5.07 -28.06 -24.46
N ALA A 502 -5.15 -29.21 -25.18
CA ALA A 502 -4.05 -29.74 -25.94
C ALA A 502 -3.69 -28.86 -27.15
N GLU A 503 -4.68 -28.34 -27.90
CA GLU A 503 -4.45 -27.40 -29.01
C GLU A 503 -3.69 -26.15 -28.55
N LEU A 504 -4.13 -25.54 -27.44
CA LEU A 504 -3.52 -24.35 -26.91
C LEU A 504 -2.12 -24.62 -26.36
N LYS A 505 -1.95 -25.69 -25.59
CA LYS A 505 -0.70 -26.06 -24.90
C LYS A 505 0.41 -26.51 -25.80
N TYR A 506 0.08 -27.31 -26.82
CA TYR A 506 1.07 -27.88 -27.72
C TYR A 506 1.13 -27.19 -29.10
N GLY A 507 0.14 -26.40 -29.46
CA GLY A 507 0.08 -25.61 -30.68
C GLY A 507 0.44 -24.16 -30.48
N ARG A 508 -0.46 -23.37 -29.90
CA ARG A 508 -0.36 -21.90 -29.89
C ARG A 508 0.66 -21.34 -28.85
N LEU A 509 0.77 -21.99 -27.70
CA LEU A 509 1.69 -21.52 -26.64
C LEU A 509 3.17 -21.64 -27.03
N PRO A 510 3.65 -22.77 -27.63
CA PRO A 510 5.03 -22.88 -28.09
C PRO A 510 5.37 -21.91 -29.22
N GLU A 511 4.42 -21.61 -30.11
CA GLU A 511 4.59 -20.63 -31.18
C GLU A 511 4.78 -19.22 -30.61
N ALA A 512 3.91 -18.81 -29.67
CA ALA A 512 4.03 -17.53 -29.01
C ALA A 512 5.35 -17.39 -28.22
N LYS A 513 5.80 -18.45 -27.55
CA LYS A 513 7.10 -18.49 -26.87
C LYS A 513 8.29 -18.35 -27.81
N ARG A 514 8.25 -19.04 -28.98
CA ARG A 514 9.31 -18.88 -29.99
C ARG A 514 9.37 -17.48 -30.57
N LEU A 515 8.21 -16.86 -30.81
CA LEU A 515 8.16 -15.44 -31.25
C LEU A 515 8.73 -14.50 -30.18
N LEU A 516 8.40 -14.73 -28.91
CA LEU A 516 8.93 -13.96 -27.80
C LEU A 516 10.46 -14.09 -27.70
N GLU A 517 11.00 -15.32 -27.78
CA GLU A 517 12.45 -15.55 -27.77
C GLU A 517 13.16 -14.85 -28.93
N ALA A 518 12.56 -14.88 -30.13
CA ALA A 518 13.13 -14.21 -31.29
C ALA A 518 13.17 -12.69 -31.13
N GLU A 519 12.07 -12.08 -30.67
CA GLU A 519 12.03 -10.63 -30.40
C GLU A 519 12.96 -10.23 -29.23
N GLU A 520 13.05 -11.05 -28.19
CA GLU A 520 13.99 -10.82 -27.09
C GLU A 520 15.45 -10.91 -27.55
N GLN A 521 15.81 -11.81 -28.47
CA GLN A 521 17.15 -11.87 -29.05
C GLN A 521 17.46 -10.64 -29.89
N VAL A 522 16.50 -10.16 -30.69
CA VAL A 522 16.67 -8.91 -31.47
C VAL A 522 16.88 -7.73 -30.51
N ALA A 523 16.10 -7.63 -29.46
CA ALA A 523 16.24 -6.60 -28.44
C ALA A 523 17.58 -6.74 -27.68
N GLN A 524 18.08 -7.96 -27.45
CA GLN A 524 19.38 -8.19 -26.79
C GLN A 524 20.58 -7.74 -27.66
N ASN A 525 20.53 -7.98 -28.94
CA ASN A 525 21.61 -7.59 -29.86
C ASN A 525 21.71 -6.07 -30.03
N ALA A 526 20.62 -5.34 -29.76
CA ALA A 526 20.60 -3.87 -29.82
C ALA A 526 21.10 -3.18 -28.52
N ARG A 527 21.39 -3.93 -27.45
CA ARG A 527 21.62 -3.44 -26.08
C ARG A 527 22.93 -2.70 -25.84
N GLU A 528 23.98 -2.93 -26.62
CA GLU A 528 25.26 -2.21 -26.40
C GLU A 528 25.16 -0.70 -26.63
N SER A 529 24.05 -0.21 -27.22
CA SER A 529 23.77 1.20 -27.46
C SER A 529 22.34 1.62 -27.04
N SER A 530 21.66 0.84 -26.20
CA SER A 530 20.26 1.12 -25.82
C SER A 530 20.16 2.34 -24.90
N MET A 531 19.24 3.25 -25.25
CA MET A 531 18.89 4.44 -24.45
C MET A 531 17.83 4.13 -23.38
N LEU A 532 17.10 3.00 -23.50
CA LEU A 532 16.03 2.62 -22.60
C LEU A 532 16.43 1.43 -21.70
N ARG A 533 16.08 1.53 -20.43
CA ARG A 533 16.16 0.44 -19.47
C ARG A 533 14.84 -0.33 -19.49
N ASP A 534 14.90 -1.66 -19.65
CA ASP A 534 13.74 -2.55 -19.72
C ASP A 534 13.63 -3.50 -18.52
N LYS A 535 14.53 -3.35 -17.53
CA LYS A 535 14.64 -4.26 -16.39
C LYS A 535 14.77 -3.52 -15.08
N VAL A 536 14.08 -4.04 -14.07
CA VAL A 536 14.36 -3.70 -12.68
C VAL A 536 15.54 -4.51 -12.20
N THR A 537 16.57 -3.84 -11.73
CA THR A 537 17.78 -4.44 -11.16
C THR A 537 17.89 -4.08 -9.68
N GLU A 538 18.92 -4.62 -9.01
CA GLU A 538 19.26 -4.26 -7.63
C GLU A 538 19.46 -2.75 -7.45
N GLU A 539 20.00 -2.08 -8.46
CA GLU A 539 20.30 -0.65 -8.42
C GLU A 539 19.03 0.21 -8.33
N GLU A 540 17.98 -0.13 -9.08
CA GLU A 540 16.69 0.56 -9.00
C GLU A 540 16.02 0.36 -7.63
N ILE A 541 16.05 -0.87 -7.11
CA ILE A 541 15.54 -1.15 -5.77
C ILE A 541 16.32 -0.34 -4.72
N ALA A 542 17.64 -0.31 -4.80
CA ALA A 542 18.47 0.48 -3.89
C ALA A 542 18.15 1.98 -3.94
N ARG A 543 17.91 2.55 -5.13
CA ARG A 543 17.50 3.95 -5.29
C ARG A 543 16.13 4.26 -4.67
N ILE A 544 15.20 3.32 -4.74
CA ILE A 544 13.88 3.49 -4.13
C ILE A 544 14.00 3.46 -2.61
N VAL A 545 14.76 2.49 -2.07
CA VAL A 545 15.04 2.42 -0.63
C VAL A 545 15.73 3.72 -0.16
N GLU A 546 16.69 4.25 -0.92
CA GLU A 546 17.33 5.54 -0.64
C GLU A 546 16.31 6.68 -0.58
N ARG A 547 15.37 6.73 -1.52
CA ARG A 547 14.31 7.76 -1.54
C ARG A 547 13.37 7.65 -0.34
N TRP A 548 13.01 6.44 0.06
CA TRP A 548 12.09 6.22 1.19
C TRP A 548 12.75 6.47 2.56
N THR A 549 14.00 6.06 2.69
CA THR A 549 14.70 6.09 3.98
C THR A 549 15.65 7.28 4.13
N GLY A 550 16.02 7.92 3.04
CA GLY A 550 17.09 8.93 3.01
C GLY A 550 18.51 8.35 3.16
N ILE A 551 18.67 7.02 3.07
CA ILE A 551 19.95 6.32 3.23
C ILE A 551 20.54 6.08 1.84
N PRO A 552 21.80 6.46 1.53
CA PRO A 552 22.41 6.29 0.22
C PRO A 552 22.77 4.82 -0.08
N VAL A 553 21.76 3.96 -0.15
CA VAL A 553 21.89 2.49 -0.28
C VAL A 553 22.61 2.11 -1.59
N ALA A 554 22.34 2.83 -2.68
CA ALA A 554 22.99 2.58 -3.96
C ALA A 554 24.51 2.73 -3.90
N LYS A 555 25.01 3.66 -3.10
CA LYS A 555 26.45 3.82 -2.85
C LYS A 555 27.01 2.79 -1.87
N LEU A 556 26.16 2.31 -0.93
CA LEU A 556 26.56 1.33 0.07
C LEU A 556 26.79 -0.06 -0.55
N VAL A 557 26.00 -0.46 -1.56
CA VAL A 557 26.10 -1.79 -2.18
C VAL A 557 27.37 -1.95 -3.03
N GLN A 558 27.79 -0.92 -3.77
CA GLN A 558 28.94 -1.01 -4.69
C GLN A 558 30.30 -0.69 -4.06
N GLY A 559 30.33 0.16 -3.03
CA GLY A 559 31.56 0.68 -2.44
C GLY A 559 31.83 0.25 -1.00
N GLU A 560 30.92 -0.47 -0.35
CA GLU A 560 31.00 -0.73 1.10
C GLU A 560 32.28 -1.51 1.49
N ARG A 561 32.65 -2.51 0.71
CA ARG A 561 33.88 -3.29 0.98
C ARG A 561 35.16 -2.48 0.84
N GLU A 562 35.28 -1.69 -0.23
CA GLU A 562 36.48 -0.85 -0.43
C GLU A 562 36.51 0.31 0.56
N LYS A 563 35.38 0.98 0.80
CA LYS A 563 35.31 2.06 1.79
C LYS A 563 35.64 1.60 3.20
N LEU A 564 35.18 0.40 3.60
CA LEU A 564 35.44 -0.18 4.93
C LEU A 564 36.90 -0.62 5.09
N LEU A 565 37.57 -1.07 4.02
CA LEU A 565 38.97 -1.43 4.04
C LEU A 565 39.89 -0.20 4.24
N HIS A 566 39.46 0.99 3.77
CA HIS A 566 40.18 2.26 3.87
C HIS A 566 39.47 3.28 4.76
N LEU A 567 38.68 2.79 5.74
CA LEU A 567 37.93 3.66 6.64
C LEU A 567 38.84 4.49 7.53
N ASP A 568 39.92 3.92 8.01
CA ASP A 568 40.95 4.60 8.78
C ASP A 568 41.57 5.77 8.04
N GLU A 569 41.99 5.56 6.79
CA GLU A 569 42.51 6.64 5.93
C GLU A 569 41.49 7.77 5.70
N THR A 570 40.22 7.39 5.55
CA THR A 570 39.13 8.35 5.36
C THR A 570 38.90 9.17 6.61
N LEU A 571 38.88 8.56 7.79
CA LEU A 571 38.74 9.25 9.06
C LEU A 571 39.94 10.18 9.35
N HIS A 572 41.16 9.77 9.02
CA HIS A 572 42.37 10.58 9.20
C HIS A 572 42.44 11.81 8.29
N ARG A 573 41.63 11.91 7.26
CA ARG A 573 41.55 13.16 6.45
C ARG A 573 40.99 14.33 7.27
N ARG A 574 40.16 14.08 8.27
CA ARG A 574 39.55 15.08 9.14
C ARG A 574 40.08 15.05 10.56
N VAL A 575 40.37 13.84 11.08
CA VAL A 575 40.86 13.66 12.46
C VAL A 575 42.35 13.55 12.42
N VAL A 576 43.03 14.54 12.98
CA VAL A 576 44.50 14.58 13.05
C VAL A 576 44.92 13.94 14.38
N GLY A 577 45.78 12.92 14.30
CA GLY A 577 46.17 12.11 15.46
C GLY A 577 45.05 11.11 15.82
N GLN A 578 45.06 10.61 17.05
CA GLN A 578 44.05 9.67 17.57
C GLN A 578 44.08 8.30 16.85
N GLU A 579 45.28 7.84 16.43
CA GLU A 579 45.47 6.61 15.64
C GLU A 579 44.79 5.40 16.31
N GLU A 580 44.97 5.21 17.63
CA GLU A 580 44.40 4.09 18.38
C GLU A 580 42.86 4.13 18.37
N ALA A 581 42.27 5.33 18.52
CA ALA A 581 40.83 5.51 18.50
C ALA A 581 40.23 5.25 17.12
N VAL A 582 40.87 5.77 16.07
CA VAL A 582 40.44 5.57 14.68
C VAL A 582 40.54 4.10 14.30
N GLN A 583 41.63 3.43 14.67
CA GLN A 583 41.83 2.01 14.43
C GLN A 583 40.78 1.16 15.15
N ALA A 584 40.54 1.41 16.44
CA ALA A 584 39.55 0.68 17.24
C ALA A 584 38.12 0.80 16.67
N VAL A 585 37.73 2.02 16.27
CA VAL A 585 36.45 2.27 15.64
C VAL A 585 36.35 1.54 14.30
N THR A 586 37.40 1.61 13.48
CA THR A 586 37.46 0.93 12.17
C THR A 586 37.33 -0.59 12.32
N GLU A 587 38.08 -1.19 13.21
CA GLU A 587 38.06 -2.63 13.46
C GLU A 587 36.69 -3.10 13.98
N ALA A 588 36.06 -2.37 14.89
CA ALA A 588 34.76 -2.72 15.42
C ALA A 588 33.67 -2.66 14.31
N ILE A 589 33.72 -1.65 13.46
CA ILE A 589 32.79 -1.52 12.32
C ILE A 589 33.05 -2.64 11.30
N GLN A 590 34.28 -2.94 10.98
CA GLN A 590 34.64 -4.04 10.08
C GLN A 590 34.13 -5.39 10.61
N ARG A 591 34.28 -5.67 11.92
CA ARG A 591 33.75 -6.89 12.57
C ARG A 591 32.23 -6.97 12.49
N SER A 592 31.53 -5.88 12.76
CA SER A 592 30.08 -5.81 12.67
C SER A 592 29.59 -6.09 11.24
N ARG A 593 30.25 -5.49 10.26
CA ARG A 593 29.89 -5.64 8.83
C ARG A 593 30.26 -7.00 8.25
N ALA A 594 31.25 -7.68 8.84
CA ALA A 594 31.59 -9.06 8.51
C ALA A 594 30.61 -10.10 9.10
N GLY A 595 29.59 -9.66 9.86
CA GLY A 595 28.60 -10.55 10.47
C GLY A 595 29.10 -11.38 11.65
N ILE A 596 30.23 -10.99 12.26
CA ILE A 596 30.81 -11.67 13.41
C ILE A 596 30.19 -11.21 14.72
N GLN A 597 29.54 -10.03 14.70
CA GLN A 597 28.89 -9.46 15.87
C GLN A 597 27.44 -9.94 15.99
N ASP A 598 26.83 -9.86 17.19
CA ASP A 598 25.41 -10.15 17.43
C ASP A 598 24.52 -9.21 16.59
N PRO A 599 23.68 -9.76 15.71
CA PRO A 599 22.82 -8.95 14.85
C PRO A 599 21.75 -8.16 15.61
N ASN A 600 21.53 -8.45 16.89
CA ASN A 600 20.58 -7.75 17.74
C ASN A 600 21.16 -6.51 18.42
N ARG A 601 22.44 -6.26 18.33
CA ARG A 601 23.12 -5.09 18.94
C ARG A 601 23.36 -3.97 17.91
N PRO A 602 23.58 -2.71 18.35
CA PRO A 602 24.03 -1.62 17.49
C PRO A 602 25.32 -1.97 16.72
N ILE A 603 25.55 -1.33 15.55
CA ILE A 603 26.76 -1.56 14.72
C ILE A 603 28.05 -1.41 15.52
N GLY A 604 28.09 -0.44 16.44
CA GLY A 604 29.18 -0.21 17.35
C GLY A 604 28.74 0.69 18.51
N SER A 605 29.33 0.46 19.68
CA SER A 605 29.09 1.28 20.86
C SER A 605 30.44 1.68 21.45
N PHE A 606 30.71 2.97 21.53
CA PHE A 606 32.03 3.52 21.92
C PHE A 606 31.87 4.50 23.07
N LEU A 607 32.81 4.44 24.01
CA LEU A 607 32.95 5.43 25.07
C LEU A 607 34.25 6.22 24.84
N PHE A 608 34.14 7.51 24.54
CA PHE A 608 35.29 8.40 24.34
C PHE A 608 35.56 9.21 25.60
N LEU A 609 36.73 8.95 26.20
CA LEU A 609 37.19 9.62 27.41
C LEU A 609 38.32 10.61 27.08
N GLY A 610 38.30 11.77 27.73
CA GLY A 610 39.35 12.76 27.56
C GLY A 610 38.90 14.19 27.77
N PRO A 611 39.85 15.13 27.88
CA PRO A 611 39.52 16.56 28.05
C PRO A 611 38.76 17.15 26.87
N THR A 612 38.20 18.32 27.06
CA THR A 612 37.49 19.04 25.99
C THR A 612 38.48 19.47 24.89
N GLY A 613 38.07 19.41 23.60
CA GLY A 613 38.88 19.88 22.47
C GLY A 613 39.84 18.84 21.86
N VAL A 614 39.82 17.58 22.27
CA VAL A 614 40.67 16.50 21.71
C VAL A 614 40.12 15.82 20.46
N GLY A 615 39.01 16.28 19.93
CA GLY A 615 38.44 15.73 18.69
C GLY A 615 37.32 14.70 18.84
N LYS A 616 36.78 14.43 20.05
CA LYS A 616 35.74 13.41 20.31
C LYS A 616 34.52 13.61 19.41
N THR A 617 33.98 14.83 19.33
CA THR A 617 32.82 15.19 18.50
C THR A 617 33.15 15.20 17.01
N GLU A 618 34.39 15.58 16.63
CA GLU A 618 34.85 15.58 15.25
C GLU A 618 34.99 14.18 14.70
N LEU A 619 35.48 13.21 15.50
CA LEU A 619 35.51 11.82 15.12
C LEU A 619 34.10 11.25 14.88
N ALA A 620 33.12 11.63 15.72
CA ALA A 620 31.72 11.24 15.52
C ALA A 620 31.15 11.81 14.19
N LYS A 621 31.43 13.07 13.86
CA LYS A 621 31.02 13.69 12.59
C LYS A 621 31.70 13.03 11.38
N SER A 622 33.01 12.82 11.46
CA SER A 622 33.77 12.17 10.40
C SER A 622 33.27 10.75 10.14
N LEU A 623 32.88 10.04 11.20
CA LEU A 623 32.31 8.71 11.11
C LEU A 623 30.91 8.73 10.45
N ALA A 624 30.07 9.69 10.78
CA ALA A 624 28.78 9.86 10.14
C ALA A 624 28.93 10.13 8.63
N GLU A 625 29.87 11.02 8.26
CA GLU A 625 30.18 11.31 6.86
C GLU A 625 30.76 10.09 6.12
N ALA A 626 31.72 9.38 6.73
CA ALA A 626 32.36 8.24 6.10
C ALA A 626 31.44 7.06 5.85
N LEU A 627 30.52 6.77 6.79
CA LEU A 627 29.63 5.61 6.73
C LEU A 627 28.27 5.91 6.08
N PHE A 628 27.76 7.13 6.26
CA PHE A 628 26.41 7.50 5.84
C PHE A 628 26.41 8.63 4.78
N ASP A 629 27.58 8.97 4.25
CA ASP A 629 27.80 10.00 3.20
C ASP A 629 27.21 11.41 3.55
N ASP A 630 26.83 11.63 4.81
CA ASP A 630 26.28 12.91 5.28
C ASP A 630 26.62 13.14 6.77
N GLU A 631 27.30 14.21 7.10
CA GLU A 631 27.61 14.59 8.48
C GLU A 631 26.36 14.94 9.32
N ASN A 632 25.22 15.26 8.64
CA ASN A 632 23.95 15.51 9.31
C ASN A 632 23.25 14.22 9.80
N ASN A 633 23.77 13.03 9.47
CA ASN A 633 23.32 11.77 10.05
C ASN A 633 23.92 11.54 11.45
N LEU A 634 24.22 12.63 12.16
CA LEU A 634 24.61 12.68 13.55
C LEU A 634 23.43 13.18 14.41
N VAL A 635 22.94 12.33 15.31
CA VAL A 635 21.97 12.69 16.34
C VAL A 635 22.75 13.03 17.59
N ARG A 636 22.84 14.31 17.95
CA ARG A 636 23.54 14.75 19.16
C ARG A 636 22.57 15.00 20.30
N ILE A 637 22.83 14.38 21.45
CA ILE A 637 22.08 14.55 22.69
C ILE A 637 23.04 15.00 23.78
N ASP A 638 22.85 16.21 24.28
CA ASP A 638 23.63 16.77 25.36
C ASP A 638 23.08 16.28 26.72
N MET A 639 23.83 15.45 27.41
CA MET A 639 23.42 14.85 28.66
C MET A 639 23.33 15.84 29.82
N SER A 640 23.87 17.03 29.68
CA SER A 640 23.68 18.10 30.66
C SER A 640 22.23 18.58 30.77
N GLU A 641 21.40 18.35 29.74
CA GLU A 641 19.97 18.63 29.78
C GLU A 641 19.15 17.55 30.51
N TYR A 642 19.77 16.42 30.86
CA TYR A 642 19.12 15.22 31.43
C TYR A 642 19.60 14.91 32.87
N MET A 643 19.90 15.95 33.65
CA MET A 643 20.37 15.84 35.02
C MET A 643 19.25 15.46 36.02
N GLU A 644 18.00 15.69 35.68
CA GLU A 644 16.86 15.42 36.53
C GLU A 644 16.18 14.08 36.18
N LYS A 645 15.56 13.45 37.19
CA LYS A 645 14.86 12.18 37.07
C LYS A 645 13.77 12.20 35.99
N PHE A 646 13.02 13.29 35.89
CA PHE A 646 11.94 13.42 34.89
C PHE A 646 12.45 13.64 33.46
N ALA A 647 13.71 13.92 33.28
CA ALA A 647 14.29 14.11 31.94
C ALA A 647 14.31 12.85 31.10
N VAL A 648 14.23 11.64 31.70
CA VAL A 648 14.10 10.37 30.99
C VAL A 648 12.89 10.37 30.06
N SER A 649 11.76 10.95 30.51
CA SER A 649 10.54 11.06 29.67
C SER A 649 10.74 11.93 28.43
N ARG A 650 11.71 12.83 28.40
CA ARG A 650 12.07 13.59 27.20
C ARG A 650 12.81 12.73 26.16
N LEU A 651 13.55 11.71 26.61
CA LEU A 651 14.26 10.79 25.69
C LEU A 651 13.33 9.79 25.01
N ILE A 652 12.41 9.18 25.80
CA ILE A 652 11.56 8.08 25.34
C ILE A 652 10.09 8.44 25.16
N GLY A 653 9.71 9.67 25.52
CA GLY A 653 8.33 10.18 25.49
C GLY A 653 7.65 10.19 26.85
N ALA A 654 6.70 11.09 27.04
CA ALA A 654 5.92 11.24 28.26
C ALA A 654 4.90 10.10 28.40
N PRO A 655 4.61 9.59 29.62
CA PRO A 655 3.56 8.59 29.83
C PRO A 655 2.17 9.12 29.42
N PRO A 656 1.19 8.23 29.13
CA PRO A 656 -0.17 8.61 28.81
C PRO A 656 -0.79 9.54 29.86
N GLY A 657 -1.38 10.63 29.40
CA GLY A 657 -2.01 11.63 30.29
C GLY A 657 -1.11 12.78 30.76
N TYR A 658 0.17 12.77 30.39
CA TYR A 658 1.09 13.90 30.66
C TYR A 658 1.26 14.78 29.43
N VAL A 659 1.60 16.05 29.65
CA VAL A 659 1.90 17.02 28.59
C VAL A 659 3.11 16.53 27.79
N GLY A 660 3.02 16.54 26.45
CA GLY A 660 4.08 16.06 25.56
C GLY A 660 3.96 14.58 25.17
N TYR A 661 2.90 13.87 25.54
CA TYR A 661 2.67 12.46 25.12
C TYR A 661 2.60 12.29 23.60
N GLU A 662 1.96 13.22 22.89
CA GLU A 662 1.82 13.17 21.43
C GLU A 662 3.11 13.53 20.68
N GLU A 663 4.03 14.25 21.32
CA GLU A 663 5.28 14.70 20.68
C GLU A 663 6.33 13.59 20.55
N GLY A 664 6.18 12.50 21.33
CA GLY A 664 7.17 11.41 21.38
C GLY A 664 8.46 11.78 22.11
N GLY A 665 9.43 10.87 22.18
CA GLY A 665 10.73 11.10 22.81
C GLY A 665 11.76 11.64 21.82
N GLN A 666 12.63 12.54 22.28
CA GLN A 666 13.67 13.16 21.43
C GLN A 666 14.61 12.12 20.83
N LEU A 667 15.07 11.13 21.61
CA LEU A 667 15.91 10.05 21.14
C LEU A 667 15.16 9.12 20.23
N THR A 668 13.98 8.65 20.66
CA THR A 668 13.21 7.66 19.92
C THR A 668 12.69 8.21 18.59
N GLU A 669 12.21 9.45 18.53
CA GLU A 669 11.78 10.08 17.29
C GLU A 669 12.95 10.41 16.34
N ALA A 670 14.10 10.84 16.89
CA ALA A 670 15.27 11.12 16.05
C ALA A 670 15.79 9.85 15.36
N VAL A 671 15.92 8.74 16.10
CA VAL A 671 16.38 7.46 15.53
C VAL A 671 15.32 6.82 14.64
N ARG A 672 14.03 6.94 14.97
CA ARG A 672 12.95 6.47 14.10
C ARG A 672 12.96 7.15 12.73
N ARG A 673 13.25 8.47 12.71
CA ARG A 673 13.38 9.24 11.45
C ARG A 673 14.68 9.00 10.73
N LYS A 674 15.75 8.69 11.46
CA LYS A 674 17.10 8.42 10.92
C LYS A 674 17.65 7.12 11.53
N PRO A 675 17.16 5.94 11.09
CA PRO A 675 17.57 4.66 11.66
C PRO A 675 19.03 4.31 11.35
N TYR A 676 19.63 5.00 10.38
CA TYR A 676 21.06 4.96 10.05
C TYR A 676 21.70 6.26 10.47
N SER A 677 22.26 6.29 11.68
CA SER A 677 22.86 7.50 12.23
C SER A 677 23.91 7.17 13.28
N VAL A 678 24.79 8.11 13.50
CA VAL A 678 25.65 8.13 14.68
C VAL A 678 24.88 8.86 15.77
N VAL A 679 24.65 8.20 16.90
CA VAL A 679 24.01 8.81 18.06
C VAL A 679 25.08 9.17 19.06
N LEU A 680 25.30 10.46 19.26
CA LEU A 680 26.30 11.02 20.16
C LEU A 680 25.64 11.48 21.46
N PHE A 681 25.95 10.81 22.56
CA PHE A 681 25.61 11.21 23.91
C PHE A 681 26.77 12.00 24.51
N ASP A 682 26.64 13.32 24.55
CA ASP A 682 27.72 14.21 25.00
C ASP A 682 27.65 14.44 26.52
N GLU A 683 28.80 14.37 27.20
CA GLU A 683 28.98 14.60 28.65
C GLU A 683 28.10 13.65 29.51
N VAL A 684 28.20 12.35 29.25
CA VAL A 684 27.35 11.31 29.90
C VAL A 684 27.45 11.30 31.44
N GLU A 685 28.56 11.77 32.03
CA GLU A 685 28.74 11.88 33.48
C GLU A 685 27.76 12.85 34.15
N LYS A 686 27.12 13.74 33.39
CA LYS A 686 26.16 14.69 33.89
C LYS A 686 24.73 14.15 33.98
N ALA A 687 24.45 13.04 33.30
CA ALA A 687 23.13 12.45 33.20
C ALA A 687 22.63 11.86 34.54
N HIS A 688 21.33 11.92 34.78
CA HIS A 688 20.73 11.22 35.91
C HIS A 688 20.92 9.69 35.79
N PRO A 689 21.15 8.97 36.89
CA PRO A 689 21.36 7.49 36.84
C PRO A 689 20.25 6.70 36.11
N ASP A 690 19.02 7.16 36.12
CA ASP A 690 17.91 6.47 35.43
C ASP A 690 18.02 6.55 33.90
N VAL A 691 18.75 7.52 33.34
CA VAL A 691 19.03 7.61 31.89
C VAL A 691 19.89 6.43 31.46
N PHE A 692 20.83 5.98 32.30
CA PHE A 692 21.68 4.83 32.00
C PHE A 692 20.89 3.53 31.84
N ASN A 693 19.76 3.36 32.56
CA ASN A 693 18.92 2.18 32.42
C ASN A 693 18.29 2.09 31.00
N VAL A 694 17.95 3.27 30.43
CA VAL A 694 17.44 3.36 29.05
C VAL A 694 18.55 3.02 28.05
N LEU A 695 19.75 3.54 28.26
CA LEU A 695 20.91 3.27 27.39
C LEU A 695 21.33 1.82 27.44
N LEU A 696 21.28 1.15 28.61
CA LEU A 696 21.56 -0.26 28.74
C LEU A 696 20.64 -1.11 27.85
N GLN A 697 19.35 -0.81 27.86
CA GLN A 697 18.40 -1.53 26.98
C GLN A 697 18.77 -1.38 25.50
N VAL A 698 19.19 -0.18 25.08
CA VAL A 698 19.63 0.05 23.69
C VAL A 698 20.91 -0.74 23.37
N LEU A 699 21.87 -0.77 24.31
CA LEU A 699 23.16 -1.44 24.13
C LEU A 699 23.03 -2.96 24.07
N ASP A 700 22.13 -3.54 24.88
CA ASP A 700 21.95 -4.99 24.97
C ASP A 700 20.97 -5.54 23.93
N ASP A 701 19.79 -4.94 23.82
CA ASP A 701 18.71 -5.42 22.97
C ASP A 701 18.68 -4.74 21.58
N GLY A 702 19.48 -3.68 21.37
CA GLY A 702 19.47 -2.88 20.13
C GLY A 702 18.13 -2.22 19.81
N ARG A 703 17.25 -2.10 20.81
CA ARG A 703 15.90 -1.53 20.64
C ARG A 703 15.39 -0.91 21.94
N ILE A 704 14.45 0.00 21.79
CA ILE A 704 13.75 0.59 22.95
C ILE A 704 12.28 0.76 22.61
N THR A 705 11.39 0.59 23.59
CA THR A 705 9.96 0.88 23.43
C THR A 705 9.67 2.28 23.92
N ASP A 706 9.09 3.13 23.07
CA ASP A 706 8.69 4.48 23.43
C ASP A 706 7.45 4.50 24.34
N SER A 707 7.07 5.67 24.82
CA SER A 707 5.89 5.85 25.67
C SER A 707 4.55 5.55 24.97
N GLN A 708 4.55 5.48 23.65
CA GLN A 708 3.37 5.15 22.85
C GLN A 708 3.28 3.64 22.53
N GLY A 709 4.23 2.84 23.06
CA GLY A 709 4.29 1.40 22.82
C GLY A 709 4.97 0.98 21.53
N ARG A 710 5.56 1.92 20.77
CA ARG A 710 6.27 1.62 19.52
C ARG A 710 7.71 1.21 19.84
N THR A 711 8.15 0.13 19.21
CA THR A 711 9.55 -0.30 19.30
C THR A 711 10.41 0.46 18.29
N VAL A 712 11.45 1.12 18.77
CA VAL A 712 12.44 1.84 17.95
C VAL A 712 13.71 1.00 17.88
N ASP A 713 14.19 0.74 16.66
CA ASP A 713 15.32 -0.11 16.37
C ASP A 713 16.62 0.70 16.28
N PHE A 714 17.65 0.29 17.02
CA PHE A 714 18.97 0.90 17.07
C PHE A 714 20.06 0.00 16.44
N LYS A 715 19.71 -1.15 15.89
CA LYS A 715 20.68 -2.13 15.34
C LYS A 715 21.53 -1.55 14.21
N ASN A 716 21.02 -0.57 13.51
CA ASN A 716 21.70 0.11 12.42
C ASN A 716 22.35 1.43 12.84
N THR A 717 22.41 1.74 14.13
CA THR A 717 23.05 2.95 14.65
C THR A 717 24.44 2.66 15.20
N ILE A 718 25.25 3.70 15.30
CA ILE A 718 26.52 3.70 16.03
C ILE A 718 26.33 4.61 17.24
N LEU A 719 26.56 4.08 18.43
CA LEU A 719 26.43 4.81 19.67
C LEU A 719 27.79 5.32 20.12
N ILE A 720 27.90 6.61 20.34
CA ILE A 720 29.10 7.25 20.86
C ILE A 720 28.74 8.00 22.15
N LEU A 721 29.36 7.62 23.25
CA LEU A 721 29.25 8.29 24.54
C LEU A 721 30.52 9.10 24.75
N THR A 722 30.44 10.36 25.11
CA THR A 722 31.63 11.15 25.46
C THR A 722 31.61 11.50 26.94
N SER A 723 32.78 11.51 27.57
CA SER A 723 32.91 11.93 28.94
C SER A 723 34.25 12.64 29.18
N ASN A 724 34.22 13.58 30.10
CA ASN A 724 35.40 14.30 30.60
C ASN A 724 35.91 13.68 31.92
N LEU A 725 35.33 12.55 32.33
CA LEU A 725 35.66 11.86 33.57
C LEU A 725 37.11 11.38 33.52
N GLY A 726 37.88 11.65 34.59
CA GLY A 726 39.29 11.24 34.63
C GLY A 726 40.27 12.10 33.82
N SER A 727 39.80 13.16 33.16
CA SER A 727 40.65 14.02 32.33
C SER A 727 41.87 14.59 33.06
N GLN A 728 41.78 14.84 34.35
CA GLN A 728 42.89 15.33 35.18
C GLN A 728 43.98 14.23 35.26
N TYR A 729 43.61 12.98 35.54
CA TYR A 729 44.57 11.88 35.63
C TYR A 729 45.24 11.59 34.25
N LEU A 730 44.48 11.75 33.18
CA LEU A 730 44.98 11.64 31.81
C LEU A 730 46.03 12.70 31.53
N LEU A 731 45.75 13.96 31.85
CA LEU A 731 46.65 15.10 31.62
C LEU A 731 47.93 15.01 32.50
N GLU A 732 47.81 14.54 33.74
CA GLU A 732 48.96 14.37 34.67
C GLU A 732 49.80 13.15 34.35
N GLY A 733 49.19 12.15 33.69
CA GLY A 733 49.83 10.87 33.37
C GLY A 733 50.50 10.81 32.00
N ILE A 734 50.58 11.90 31.25
CA ILE A 734 51.24 11.95 29.94
C ILE A 734 52.74 11.95 30.10
N GLY A 735 53.42 10.97 29.53
CA GLY A 735 54.86 10.89 29.47
C GLY A 735 55.47 11.85 28.43
N PRO A 736 56.82 12.04 28.46
CA PRO A 736 57.53 12.85 27.47
C PRO A 736 57.41 12.32 26.03
N ASP A 737 57.07 11.07 25.90
CA ASP A 737 56.80 10.34 24.64
C ASP A 737 55.36 10.49 24.14
N GLY A 738 54.52 11.19 24.90
CA GLY A 738 53.11 11.36 24.59
C GLY A 738 52.19 10.17 24.99
N ALA A 739 52.76 9.10 25.57
CA ALA A 739 51.99 7.95 26.00
C ALA A 739 51.43 8.15 27.41
N ILE A 740 50.24 7.58 27.67
CA ILE A 740 49.61 7.61 29.00
C ILE A 740 50.20 6.50 29.86
N SER A 741 50.58 6.87 31.11
CA SER A 741 51.12 5.91 32.06
C SER A 741 50.07 4.87 32.47
N GLU A 742 50.51 3.62 32.68
CA GLU A 742 49.61 2.53 33.18
C GLU A 742 48.93 2.88 34.52
N THR A 743 49.57 3.70 35.35
CA THR A 743 49.02 4.18 36.61
C THR A 743 47.85 5.14 36.38
N ALA A 744 47.95 6.07 35.43
CA ALA A 744 46.89 6.97 35.07
C ALA A 744 45.70 6.23 34.43
N ARG A 745 46.03 5.25 33.58
CA ARG A 745 45.01 4.38 32.97
C ARG A 745 44.22 3.60 34.02
N SER A 746 44.91 2.99 34.99
CA SER A 746 44.26 2.25 36.07
C SER A 746 43.39 3.15 36.96
N GLN A 747 43.84 4.39 37.24
CA GLN A 747 43.05 5.36 37.99
C GLN A 747 41.79 5.80 37.27
N VAL A 748 41.86 6.01 35.95
CA VAL A 748 40.68 6.35 35.14
C VAL A 748 39.69 5.19 35.10
N LEU A 749 40.17 3.95 34.91
CA LEU A 749 39.32 2.77 34.95
C LEU A 749 38.65 2.59 36.32
N GLN A 750 39.40 2.81 37.41
CA GLN A 750 38.83 2.75 38.75
C GLN A 750 37.75 3.83 38.98
N LEU A 751 37.94 5.03 38.44
CA LEU A 751 36.96 6.12 38.51
C LEU A 751 35.70 5.77 37.68
N LEU A 752 35.86 5.20 36.51
CA LEU A 752 34.73 4.70 35.68
C LEU A 752 33.94 3.64 36.44
N HIS A 753 34.65 2.69 37.08
CA HIS A 753 34.03 1.65 37.89
C HIS A 753 33.23 2.18 39.08
N GLN A 754 33.59 3.35 39.62
CA GLN A 754 32.88 4.00 40.71
C GLN A 754 31.67 4.85 40.21
N SER A 755 31.79 5.43 39.00
CA SER A 755 30.80 6.35 38.47
C SER A 755 29.68 5.65 37.71
N PHE A 756 29.98 4.54 37.04
CA PHE A 756 29.01 3.77 36.29
C PHE A 756 28.56 2.50 37.03
N ARG A 757 27.29 2.11 36.90
CA ARG A 757 26.73 0.91 37.54
C ARG A 757 27.39 -0.38 37.04
N PRO A 758 27.35 -1.49 37.85
CA PRO A 758 27.92 -2.77 37.48
C PRO A 758 27.47 -3.34 36.13
N GLU A 759 26.24 -3.09 35.76
CA GLU A 759 25.65 -3.55 34.49
C GLU A 759 26.28 -2.87 33.27
N PHE A 760 26.75 -1.64 33.41
CA PHE A 760 27.57 -0.96 32.41
C PHE A 760 28.96 -1.55 32.26
N LYS A 761 29.37 -2.45 33.17
CA LYS A 761 30.67 -3.14 33.17
C LYS A 761 30.68 -4.39 32.28
N GLU A 762 29.51 -4.95 31.97
CA GLU A 762 29.32 -6.07 31.05
C GLU A 762 29.27 -5.63 29.57
N ILE A 763 29.24 -4.35 29.31
CA ILE A 763 29.61 -3.80 28.00
C ILE A 763 31.08 -4.17 27.83
N ASP A 764 31.31 -5.17 27.00
CA ASP A 764 32.55 -5.89 26.76
C ASP A 764 33.82 -5.11 27.16
N LEU A 765 34.47 -5.50 28.24
CA LEU A 765 35.69 -4.85 28.73
C LEU A 765 36.81 -4.81 27.67
N ASP A 766 36.74 -5.64 26.64
CA ASP A 766 37.56 -5.51 25.45
C ASP A 766 37.24 -4.23 24.64
N LEU A 767 36.03 -3.68 24.71
CA LEU A 767 35.69 -2.38 24.16
C LEU A 767 36.08 -1.21 25.08
N ALA A 768 36.08 -1.41 26.39
CA ALA A 768 36.58 -0.43 27.36
C ALA A 768 38.14 -0.33 27.39
N GLN A 769 38.85 -1.22 26.75
CA GLN A 769 40.31 -1.11 26.57
C GLN A 769 40.68 -0.01 25.57
N HIS A 770 39.75 0.44 24.75
CA HIS A 770 39.99 1.52 23.79
C HIS A 770 39.57 2.87 24.37
N ILE A 771 40.25 3.28 25.44
CA ILE A 771 40.21 4.64 25.93
C ILE A 771 40.84 5.51 24.84
N VAL A 772 40.09 6.50 24.34
CA VAL A 772 40.64 7.46 23.39
C VAL A 772 41.75 8.24 24.08
N HIS A 773 42.96 7.96 23.73
CA HIS A 773 44.13 8.64 24.26
C HIS A 773 44.30 9.98 23.57
N GLY A 774 43.47 10.95 23.97
CA GLY A 774 43.55 12.32 23.48
C GLY A 774 44.71 13.06 24.12
N VAL A 775 45.89 12.84 23.65
CA VAL A 775 47.03 13.69 23.99
C VAL A 775 47.12 14.83 22.99
N VAL A 776 46.80 16.00 23.43
CA VAL A 776 47.12 17.24 22.69
C VAL A 776 48.60 17.51 22.90
N HIS A 777 49.46 17.24 21.92
CA HIS A 777 50.73 17.90 21.84
C HIS A 777 50.46 19.40 21.66
N ASN A 778 50.72 20.14 22.71
CA ASN A 778 50.59 21.57 22.77
C ASN A 778 51.75 22.21 22.00
N GLU A 779 51.69 22.16 20.68
CA GLU A 779 52.35 23.13 19.81
C GLU A 779 51.30 23.65 18.83
N THR A 780 50.81 24.82 19.22
CA THR A 780 50.17 25.83 18.36
C THR A 780 50.23 25.50 16.88
N LYS A 781 49.27 24.80 16.38
CA LYS A 781 48.72 25.07 15.06
C LYS A 781 47.20 24.94 15.17
N ALA A 782 46.58 26.09 15.05
CA ALA A 782 45.15 26.23 14.87
C ALA A 782 44.72 25.24 13.81
N VAL A 783 43.82 24.34 14.19
CA VAL A 783 42.98 23.63 13.26
C VAL A 783 42.17 24.71 12.54
N THR A 784 42.66 25.08 11.39
CA THR A 784 41.81 25.82 10.46
C THR A 784 40.99 24.80 9.73
N ILE A 785 39.70 24.94 9.89
CA ILE A 785 38.57 24.25 9.34
C ILE A 785 38.73 23.88 7.86
#